data_92069978bfff87d9c7beffee838bc1bc
#
_entry.id   92069978bfff87d9c7beffee838bc1bc
#
_cell.length_a   1.000
_cell.length_b   1.000
_cell.length_c   1.000
_cell.angle_alpha   90.00
_cell.angle_beta   90.00
_cell.angle_gamma   90.00
#
_symmetry.space_group_name_H-M   'P 1'
#
loop_
_entity.id
_entity.type
_entity.pdbx_description
1 polymer ?
#
loop_
_entity_poly.entity_id
_entity_poly.type
_entity_poly.pdbx_seq_one_letter_code
_entity_poly.pdbx_strand_id
1 'polypeptide(L)'
;MRDELGCLDHFKANGKEIGFYSLPKLAEQHENVKRLPYSLRILLENLMRFEDGSNITADDVAALANWDPEAEPSKEISFTPARVVLQDFTGVPAIVDLAAMREAMKALGGKADRINPLSPAELVIDHSVQVDSYGQADSLDLNNQIEFKRNKERYAFLRWGQGAFDNFKVVPPNTGIVHQVNLEHLSRVIFDGEIDGKPMAWPDTLVGTDSHTTMINGLGILGWGVGGIEAEAAMLGQPISMLIPQVIGFKLTGKLPEGTTATDLVLTITQMLREKGVVGKFVEFFGEGLSHLPLADRATIGNMSPEFGSTCAIFPIDDETIRYLKLSGRSEERLELVKAYAEAQDLWRNDEDVDPVYTDVLELDLGDVVPSLAGPKRPQDRVLLSEAKNTFLHQLSDMTKKRDNERNSDMDRFAGEGGGTAVGATEVPGAAEVTYKDQTFLLKDGAVVIAAITSCTNTSNPAVMLGAGILARNAREKGLTVKPWVKTSLAPGSKVVTDYLKKSKLDDDLEALGFYTVGYGCTTCIGNSGPLPEPIEEAIKEHEMVACSVLSGNRNFEGRIHPEVKMNYLASPPLVVAYAIAGRMDIDLVNDPLGEDPDGNPVYLKDVWPDAREIQDFIQSNVTTEMFSKEYSHVFEGDELWKSMDTPTGEMWSVVTESPSLASTRAPVMSPMGSGSMPMPSKNGG
;
A
#
# COMPACT_ATOMS: atom_id res chain seq x y z
N MET A 1 -27.84 -11.76 22.81
CA MET A 1 -26.90 -10.70 23.21
C MET A 1 -26.55 -10.90 24.67
N ARG A 2 -25.29 -11.14 24.95
CA ARG A 2 -24.81 -11.38 26.31
C ARG A 2 -24.27 -10.04 26.84
N ASP A 3 -24.58 -9.69 28.07
CA ASP A 3 -24.12 -8.47 28.74
C ASP A 3 -23.80 -8.75 30.21
N GLU A 4 -22.87 -9.70 30.44
CA GLU A 4 -22.44 -10.04 31.79
C GLU A 4 -21.68 -8.91 32.46
N LEU A 5 -21.06 -8.05 31.65
CA LEU A 5 -20.31 -6.87 32.11
C LEU A 5 -21.23 -5.68 32.47
N GLY A 6 -22.51 -5.70 32.06
CA GLY A 6 -23.46 -4.59 32.26
C GLY A 6 -23.10 -3.32 31.46
N CYS A 7 -22.41 -3.50 30.31
CA CYS A 7 -21.87 -2.41 29.52
C CYS A 7 -22.71 -2.07 28.28
N LEU A 8 -23.83 -2.76 28.06
CA LEU A 8 -24.73 -2.42 26.95
C LEU A 8 -25.36 -1.04 27.19
N ASP A 9 -25.28 -0.17 26.17
CA ASP A 9 -25.85 1.16 26.18
C ASP A 9 -26.44 1.52 24.82
N HIS A 10 -27.00 2.71 24.68
CA HIS A 10 -27.65 3.18 23.48
C HIS A 10 -27.28 4.64 23.20
N PHE A 11 -27.11 4.96 21.93
CA PHE A 11 -26.95 6.31 21.42
C PHE A 11 -27.97 6.59 20.32
N LYS A 12 -28.09 7.86 19.92
CA LYS A 12 -29.00 8.26 18.85
C LYS A 12 -28.23 8.70 17.63
N ALA A 13 -28.59 8.13 16.47
CA ALA A 13 -28.14 8.59 15.16
C ALA A 13 -29.25 8.40 14.13
N ASN A 14 -29.40 9.34 13.20
CA ASN A 14 -30.43 9.29 12.14
C ASN A 14 -31.84 9.11 12.68
N GLY A 15 -32.12 9.69 13.85
CA GLY A 15 -33.42 9.57 14.54
C GLY A 15 -33.72 8.17 15.10
N LYS A 16 -32.78 7.25 15.10
CA LYS A 16 -32.90 5.89 15.66
C LYS A 16 -32.09 5.75 16.93
N GLU A 17 -32.55 4.89 17.81
CA GLU A 17 -31.81 4.44 18.99
C GLU A 17 -31.04 3.17 18.61
N ILE A 18 -29.71 3.18 18.79
CA ILE A 18 -28.80 2.12 18.35
C ILE A 18 -28.00 1.66 19.57
N GLY A 19 -27.94 0.37 19.78
CA GLY A 19 -27.19 -0.25 20.89
C GLY A 19 -25.70 -0.33 20.59
N PHE A 20 -24.88 -0.34 21.63
CA PHE A 20 -23.45 -0.54 21.56
C PHE A 20 -22.87 -1.04 22.90
N TYR A 21 -21.69 -1.63 22.88
CA TYR A 21 -20.97 -1.99 24.11
C TYR A 21 -20.12 -0.80 24.54
N SER A 22 -20.54 -0.13 25.63
CA SER A 22 -20.05 1.20 26.03
C SER A 22 -18.75 1.13 26.83
N LEU A 23 -17.67 1.69 26.28
CA LEU A 23 -16.42 1.92 27.01
C LEU A 23 -16.58 2.91 28.19
N PRO A 24 -17.36 4.01 28.09
CA PRO A 24 -17.65 4.86 29.24
C PRO A 24 -18.29 4.13 30.42
N LYS A 25 -19.20 3.18 30.17
CA LYS A 25 -19.75 2.34 31.26
C LYS A 25 -18.72 1.41 31.88
N LEU A 26 -17.86 0.81 31.03
CA LEU A 26 -16.77 0.00 31.55
C LEU A 26 -15.77 0.84 32.37
N ALA A 27 -15.56 2.10 32.00
CA ALA A 27 -14.70 3.03 32.71
C ALA A 27 -15.20 3.38 34.14
N GLU A 28 -16.48 3.17 34.44
CA GLU A 28 -17.01 3.28 35.81
C GLU A 28 -16.47 2.18 36.73
N GLN A 29 -16.10 1.02 36.16
CA GLN A 29 -15.52 -0.11 36.86
C GLN A 29 -14.00 -0.16 36.77
N HIS A 30 -13.42 0.38 35.66
CA HIS A 30 -12.01 0.36 35.34
C HIS A 30 -11.55 1.76 34.87
N GLU A 31 -11.15 2.62 35.80
CA GLU A 31 -10.82 4.04 35.52
C GLU A 31 -9.74 4.22 34.42
N ASN A 32 -8.81 3.28 34.31
CA ASN A 32 -7.73 3.29 33.30
C ASN A 32 -8.24 3.35 31.86
N VAL A 33 -9.46 2.87 31.58
CA VAL A 33 -10.09 2.88 30.24
C VAL A 33 -10.08 4.28 29.64
N LYS A 34 -10.27 5.32 30.44
CA LYS A 34 -10.26 6.73 30.00
C LYS A 34 -8.91 7.20 29.46
N ARG A 35 -7.83 6.52 29.81
CA ARG A 35 -6.47 6.88 29.44
C ARG A 35 -5.83 5.88 28.45
N LEU A 36 -6.56 4.84 28.06
CA LEU A 36 -6.09 3.89 27.04
C LEU A 36 -5.85 4.59 25.69
N PRO A 37 -4.83 4.18 24.93
CA PRO A 37 -4.71 4.51 23.51
C PRO A 37 -5.99 4.13 22.72
N TYR A 38 -6.33 4.88 21.69
CA TYR A 38 -7.51 4.62 20.86
C TYR A 38 -7.50 3.22 20.26
N SER A 39 -6.33 2.74 19.82
CA SER A 39 -6.15 1.37 19.34
C SER A 39 -6.57 0.31 20.35
N LEU A 40 -6.21 0.49 21.62
CA LEU A 40 -6.59 -0.41 22.70
C LEU A 40 -8.08 -0.28 23.10
N ARG A 41 -8.66 0.92 22.98
CA ARG A 41 -10.12 1.10 23.16
C ARG A 41 -10.91 0.32 22.12
N ILE A 42 -10.46 0.32 20.85
CA ILE A 42 -11.10 -0.47 19.78
C ILE A 42 -10.97 -1.97 20.06
N LEU A 43 -9.79 -2.46 20.49
CA LEU A 43 -9.60 -3.85 20.89
C LEU A 43 -10.48 -4.22 22.10
N LEU A 44 -10.61 -3.31 23.07
CA LEU A 44 -11.41 -3.52 24.27
C LEU A 44 -12.91 -3.63 23.94
N GLU A 45 -13.43 -2.78 23.06
CA GLU A 45 -14.81 -2.91 22.55
C GLU A 45 -15.02 -4.28 21.88
N ASN A 46 -14.05 -4.70 21.07
CA ASN A 46 -14.10 -6.01 20.40
C ASN A 46 -14.19 -7.16 21.40
N LEU A 47 -13.37 -7.16 22.45
CA LEU A 47 -13.46 -8.18 23.52
C LEU A 47 -14.81 -8.15 24.24
N MET A 48 -15.32 -6.96 24.59
CA MET A 48 -16.62 -6.82 25.25
C MET A 48 -17.76 -7.39 24.41
N ARG A 49 -17.74 -7.14 23.11
CA ARG A 49 -18.78 -7.57 22.17
C ARG A 49 -18.77 -9.06 21.92
N PHE A 50 -17.61 -9.71 21.98
CA PHE A 50 -17.45 -11.15 21.75
C PHE A 50 -17.25 -11.97 23.06
N GLU A 51 -17.40 -11.34 24.24
CA GLU A 51 -17.34 -12.04 25.51
C GLU A 51 -18.39 -13.14 25.56
N ASP A 52 -17.95 -14.41 25.74
CA ASP A 52 -18.78 -15.60 25.74
C ASP A 52 -18.57 -16.49 27.00
N GLY A 53 -17.67 -16.06 27.89
CA GLY A 53 -17.29 -16.77 29.13
C GLY A 53 -16.43 -17.99 28.88
N SER A 54 -15.97 -18.25 27.64
CA SER A 54 -15.15 -19.42 27.30
C SER A 54 -13.96 -19.08 26.46
N ASN A 55 -14.16 -18.54 25.26
CA ASN A 55 -13.07 -18.08 24.35
C ASN A 55 -12.59 -16.70 24.72
N ILE A 56 -13.51 -15.82 25.08
CA ILE A 56 -13.26 -14.48 25.60
C ILE A 56 -13.99 -14.34 26.90
N THR A 57 -13.26 -14.08 27.98
CA THR A 57 -13.77 -14.03 29.36
C THR A 57 -13.77 -12.61 29.91
N ALA A 58 -14.50 -12.36 30.97
CA ALA A 58 -14.46 -11.10 31.70
C ALA A 58 -13.03 -10.76 32.20
N ASP A 59 -12.20 -11.77 32.47
CA ASP A 59 -10.80 -11.58 32.89
C ASP A 59 -9.95 -11.06 31.72
N ASP A 60 -10.25 -11.41 30.45
CA ASP A 60 -9.56 -10.89 29.27
C ASP A 60 -9.91 -9.41 29.06
N VAL A 61 -11.19 -9.05 29.23
CA VAL A 61 -11.65 -7.67 29.19
C VAL A 61 -11.01 -6.85 30.32
N ALA A 62 -11.00 -7.37 31.55
CA ALA A 62 -10.39 -6.69 32.69
C ALA A 62 -8.87 -6.50 32.53
N ALA A 63 -8.18 -7.49 31.95
CA ALA A 63 -6.74 -7.39 31.68
C ALA A 63 -6.41 -6.26 30.72
N LEU A 64 -7.17 -6.11 29.64
CA LEU A 64 -6.98 -5.01 28.68
C LEU A 64 -7.45 -3.67 29.26
N ALA A 65 -8.58 -3.64 29.99
CA ALA A 65 -9.07 -2.42 30.65
C ALA A 65 -8.08 -1.85 31.68
N ASN A 66 -7.28 -2.70 32.31
CA ASN A 66 -6.24 -2.31 33.26
C ASN A 66 -4.82 -2.40 32.67
N TRP A 67 -4.70 -2.23 31.36
CA TRP A 67 -3.42 -2.28 30.65
C TRP A 67 -2.35 -1.41 31.33
N ASP A 68 -1.18 -2.01 31.53
CA ASP A 68 0.00 -1.36 32.10
C ASP A 68 0.99 -1.06 30.95
N PRO A 69 1.26 0.24 30.67
CA PRO A 69 2.16 0.63 29.59
C PRO A 69 3.62 0.20 29.79
N GLU A 70 4.04 -0.06 31.04
CA GLU A 70 5.41 -0.46 31.39
C GLU A 70 5.60 -1.98 31.38
N ALA A 71 4.50 -2.75 31.33
CA ALA A 71 4.57 -4.21 31.38
C ALA A 71 5.01 -4.81 30.04
N GLU A 72 5.83 -5.86 30.12
CA GLU A 72 6.12 -6.67 28.94
C GLU A 72 4.86 -7.48 28.52
N PRO A 73 4.55 -7.58 27.22
CA PRO A 73 3.40 -8.32 26.73
C PRO A 73 3.43 -9.79 27.16
N SER A 74 2.42 -10.23 27.90
CA SER A 74 2.34 -11.59 28.41
C SER A 74 0.94 -12.20 28.36
N LYS A 75 -0.09 -11.35 28.33
CA LYS A 75 -1.49 -11.79 28.27
C LYS A 75 -1.94 -11.89 26.82
N GLU A 76 -2.43 -13.05 26.46
CA GLU A 76 -3.02 -13.33 25.16
C GLU A 76 -4.51 -12.98 25.16
N ILE A 77 -4.99 -12.40 24.07
CA ILE A 77 -6.37 -12.05 23.79
C ILE A 77 -6.79 -12.56 22.42
N SER A 78 -8.09 -12.68 22.21
CA SER A 78 -8.69 -13.13 20.95
C SER A 78 -9.39 -11.96 20.26
N PHE A 79 -8.90 -11.57 19.07
CA PHE A 79 -9.44 -10.48 18.28
C PHE A 79 -10.27 -11.03 17.11
N THR A 80 -11.50 -10.55 16.94
CA THR A 80 -12.39 -10.93 15.83
C THR A 80 -12.61 -9.73 14.91
N PRO A 81 -11.96 -9.66 13.72
CA PRO A 81 -12.13 -8.57 12.80
C PRO A 81 -13.56 -8.50 12.25
N ALA A 82 -14.07 -7.30 12.02
CA ALA A 82 -15.40 -7.08 11.47
C ALA A 82 -15.51 -7.50 9.99
N ARG A 83 -14.40 -7.50 9.27
CA ARG A 83 -14.31 -7.92 7.85
C ARG A 83 -12.90 -8.35 7.46
N VAL A 84 -12.79 -8.97 6.29
CA VAL A 84 -11.52 -9.38 5.68
C VAL A 84 -11.39 -8.74 4.30
N VAL A 85 -10.21 -8.16 4.02
CA VAL A 85 -9.90 -7.58 2.71
C VAL A 85 -8.80 -8.37 2.04
N LEU A 86 -8.99 -8.74 0.79
CA LEU A 86 -8.09 -9.62 0.05
C LEU A 86 -7.59 -8.92 -1.21
N GLN A 87 -6.35 -9.19 -1.60
CA GLN A 87 -5.86 -8.93 -2.94
C GLN A 87 -5.76 -10.25 -3.74
N ASP A 88 -5.65 -10.18 -5.05
CA ASP A 88 -5.85 -11.35 -5.91
C ASP A 88 -4.70 -12.38 -5.90
N PHE A 89 -3.47 -12.03 -5.50
CA PHE A 89 -2.39 -13.02 -5.44
C PHE A 89 -2.45 -13.90 -4.19
N THR A 90 -2.67 -13.29 -3.04
CA THR A 90 -2.69 -13.98 -1.74
C THR A 90 -4.09 -14.34 -1.27
N GLY A 91 -5.14 -13.71 -1.83
CA GLY A 91 -6.53 -13.98 -1.49
C GLY A 91 -7.17 -15.12 -2.29
N VAL A 92 -6.74 -15.34 -3.54
CA VAL A 92 -7.29 -16.43 -4.37
C VAL A 92 -7.12 -17.80 -3.71
N PRO A 93 -5.97 -18.18 -3.13
CA PRO A 93 -5.83 -19.46 -2.43
C PRO A 93 -6.90 -19.68 -1.35
N ALA A 94 -7.21 -18.68 -0.54
CA ALA A 94 -8.26 -18.79 0.48
C ALA A 94 -9.64 -19.09 -0.11
N ILE A 95 -9.98 -18.49 -1.26
CA ILE A 95 -11.25 -18.79 -1.95
C ILE A 95 -11.22 -20.18 -2.60
N VAL A 96 -10.06 -20.65 -3.07
CA VAL A 96 -9.89 -22.04 -3.55
C VAL A 96 -10.13 -23.02 -2.42
N ASP A 97 -9.64 -22.75 -1.21
CA ASP A 97 -9.86 -23.59 -0.05
C ASP A 97 -11.34 -23.63 0.35
N LEU A 98 -12.06 -22.51 0.32
CA LEU A 98 -13.51 -22.48 0.52
C LEU A 98 -14.24 -23.33 -0.53
N ALA A 99 -13.82 -23.29 -1.81
CA ALA A 99 -14.39 -24.13 -2.87
C ALA A 99 -14.12 -25.61 -2.60
N ALA A 100 -12.90 -25.98 -2.18
CA ALA A 100 -12.53 -27.34 -1.80
C ALA A 100 -13.32 -27.82 -0.57
N MET A 101 -13.57 -26.95 0.41
CA MET A 101 -14.43 -27.27 1.57
C MET A 101 -15.87 -27.58 1.13
N ARG A 102 -16.42 -26.89 0.13
CA ARG A 102 -17.74 -27.22 -0.45
C ARG A 102 -17.76 -28.61 -1.06
N GLU A 103 -16.71 -28.98 -1.81
CA GLU A 103 -16.58 -30.33 -2.36
C GLU A 103 -16.52 -31.38 -1.26
N ALA A 104 -15.69 -31.17 -0.23
CA ALA A 104 -15.60 -32.05 0.92
C ALA A 104 -16.92 -32.17 1.68
N MET A 105 -17.62 -31.07 1.92
CA MET A 105 -18.93 -31.03 2.56
C MET A 105 -19.93 -31.89 1.81
N LYS A 106 -20.00 -31.76 0.47
CA LYS A 106 -20.87 -32.55 -0.39
C LYS A 106 -20.51 -34.03 -0.38
N ALA A 107 -19.22 -34.37 -0.41
CA ALA A 107 -18.74 -35.75 -0.33
C ALA A 107 -19.10 -36.42 1.03
N LEU A 108 -19.18 -35.64 2.11
CA LEU A 108 -19.64 -36.07 3.43
C LEU A 108 -21.18 -36.11 3.57
N GLY A 109 -21.93 -35.79 2.50
CA GLY A 109 -23.41 -35.79 2.51
C GLY A 109 -24.04 -34.52 3.08
N GLY A 110 -23.24 -33.46 3.31
CA GLY A 110 -23.71 -32.15 3.73
C GLY A 110 -24.12 -31.25 2.56
N LYS A 111 -24.55 -30.03 2.88
CA LYS A 111 -24.92 -29.02 1.89
C LYS A 111 -23.73 -28.07 1.65
N ALA A 112 -23.34 -27.89 0.38
CA ALA A 112 -22.23 -27.05 -0.01
C ALA A 112 -22.46 -25.57 0.32
N ASP A 113 -23.69 -25.09 0.25
CA ASP A 113 -24.13 -23.72 0.56
C ASP A 113 -23.90 -23.29 2.01
N ARG A 114 -23.57 -24.24 2.91
CA ARG A 114 -23.17 -23.93 4.28
C ARG A 114 -21.74 -23.36 4.41
N ILE A 115 -20.93 -23.56 3.39
CA ILE A 115 -19.55 -23.02 3.38
C ILE A 115 -19.60 -21.64 2.73
N ASN A 116 -19.55 -20.62 3.58
CA ASN A 116 -19.49 -19.20 3.19
C ASN A 116 -18.62 -18.45 4.19
N PRO A 117 -18.04 -17.29 3.81
CA PRO A 117 -17.48 -16.37 4.79
C PRO A 117 -18.53 -15.96 5.83
N LEU A 118 -18.19 -16.06 7.10
CA LEU A 118 -19.05 -15.61 8.20
C LEU A 118 -18.95 -14.10 8.43
N SER A 119 -17.81 -13.51 8.07
CA SER A 119 -17.61 -12.07 8.04
C SER A 119 -17.57 -11.56 6.58
N PRO A 120 -17.94 -10.32 6.30
CA PRO A 120 -17.77 -9.74 4.97
C PRO A 120 -16.33 -9.91 4.47
N ALA A 121 -16.17 -10.51 3.29
CA ALA A 121 -14.90 -10.69 2.60
C ALA A 121 -14.94 -9.94 1.26
N GLU A 122 -14.00 -9.04 1.06
CA GLU A 122 -13.94 -8.16 -0.11
C GLU A 122 -12.58 -8.35 -0.79
N LEU A 123 -12.57 -8.88 -2.02
CA LEU A 123 -11.36 -9.10 -2.79
C LEU A 123 -11.25 -8.07 -3.90
N VAL A 124 -10.06 -7.45 -4.01
CA VAL A 124 -9.75 -6.51 -5.10
C VAL A 124 -8.70 -7.13 -6.00
N ILE A 125 -8.99 -7.15 -7.31
CA ILE A 125 -8.04 -7.63 -8.33
C ILE A 125 -7.16 -6.45 -8.74
N ASP A 126 -5.92 -6.44 -8.28
CA ASP A 126 -5.01 -5.30 -8.42
C ASP A 126 -3.53 -5.65 -8.59
N HIS A 127 -3.14 -6.92 -8.43
CA HIS A 127 -1.75 -7.36 -8.48
C HIS A 127 -1.37 -8.08 -9.78
N SER A 128 -2.31 -8.23 -10.72
CA SER A 128 -2.13 -9.01 -11.95
C SER A 128 -1.66 -8.19 -13.14
N VAL A 129 -1.83 -6.87 -13.09
CA VAL A 129 -1.45 -5.96 -14.18
C VAL A 129 0.07 -5.81 -14.28
N GLN A 130 0.60 -5.90 -15.51
CA GLN A 130 2.02 -5.72 -15.81
C GLN A 130 2.20 -4.63 -16.86
N VAL A 131 3.30 -3.87 -16.78
CA VAL A 131 3.61 -2.77 -17.70
C VAL A 131 4.29 -3.34 -18.95
N ASP A 132 3.53 -4.05 -19.80
CA ASP A 132 4.01 -4.55 -21.08
C ASP A 132 4.07 -3.44 -22.13
N SER A 133 3.04 -2.59 -22.19
CA SER A 133 2.97 -1.40 -23.03
C SER A 133 3.09 -0.12 -22.19
N TYR A 134 3.82 0.87 -22.69
CA TYR A 134 4.05 2.15 -22.01
C TYR A 134 4.39 3.27 -23.01
N GLY A 135 4.29 4.53 -22.56
CA GLY A 135 4.69 5.70 -23.33
C GLY A 135 3.84 5.99 -24.58
N GLN A 136 2.61 5.48 -24.61
CA GLN A 136 1.65 5.70 -25.72
C GLN A 136 0.20 5.65 -25.22
N ALA A 137 -0.69 6.29 -25.95
CA ALA A 137 -2.07 6.55 -25.52
C ALA A 137 -2.93 5.28 -25.32
N ASP A 138 -2.64 4.19 -26.02
CA ASP A 138 -3.35 2.92 -25.95
C ASP A 138 -2.71 1.91 -24.95
N SER A 139 -1.69 2.35 -24.19
CA SER A 139 -0.97 1.48 -23.24
C SER A 139 -1.90 0.83 -22.22
N LEU A 140 -2.86 1.58 -21.67
CA LEU A 140 -3.84 1.06 -20.72
C LEU A 140 -4.69 -0.06 -21.31
N ASP A 141 -5.24 0.14 -22.50
CA ASP A 141 -6.10 -0.83 -23.16
C ASP A 141 -5.33 -2.10 -23.53
N LEU A 142 -4.11 -1.96 -24.06
CA LEU A 142 -3.25 -3.09 -24.41
C LEU A 142 -2.88 -3.91 -23.16
N ASN A 143 -2.46 -3.26 -22.07
CA ASN A 143 -2.11 -3.94 -20.83
C ASN A 143 -3.32 -4.66 -20.23
N ASN A 144 -4.51 -4.03 -20.23
CA ASN A 144 -5.74 -4.64 -19.75
C ASN A 144 -6.12 -5.91 -20.55
N GLN A 145 -6.03 -5.86 -21.88
CA GLN A 145 -6.29 -7.03 -22.73
C GLN A 145 -5.29 -8.17 -22.45
N ILE A 146 -4.01 -7.85 -22.28
CA ILE A 146 -2.97 -8.82 -21.96
C ILE A 146 -3.21 -9.43 -20.57
N GLU A 147 -3.57 -8.62 -19.59
CA GLU A 147 -3.91 -9.04 -18.23
C GLU A 147 -5.06 -10.05 -18.22
N PHE A 148 -6.18 -9.73 -18.86
CA PHE A 148 -7.33 -10.64 -18.96
C PHE A 148 -6.97 -11.95 -19.66
N LYS A 149 -6.17 -11.91 -20.72
CA LYS A 149 -5.72 -13.11 -21.43
C LYS A 149 -4.84 -14.00 -20.54
N ARG A 150 -3.90 -13.41 -19.80
CA ARG A 150 -2.99 -14.14 -18.90
C ARG A 150 -3.72 -14.77 -17.72
N ASN A 151 -4.75 -14.11 -17.21
CA ASN A 151 -5.41 -14.46 -15.96
C ASN A 151 -6.83 -15.00 -16.14
N LYS A 152 -7.24 -15.34 -17.38
CA LYS A 152 -8.61 -15.75 -17.73
C LYS A 152 -9.20 -16.77 -16.76
N GLU A 153 -8.45 -17.80 -16.40
CA GLU A 153 -8.89 -18.88 -15.52
C GLU A 153 -9.13 -18.40 -14.09
N ARG A 154 -8.16 -17.67 -13.53
CA ARG A 154 -8.27 -17.09 -12.18
C ARG A 154 -9.43 -16.09 -12.08
N TYR A 155 -9.62 -15.28 -13.09
CA TYR A 155 -10.70 -14.30 -13.13
C TYR A 155 -12.09 -14.97 -13.27
N ALA A 156 -12.19 -16.01 -14.08
CA ALA A 156 -13.41 -16.80 -14.17
C ALA A 156 -13.75 -17.46 -12.83
N PHE A 157 -12.74 -17.97 -12.11
CA PHE A 157 -12.90 -18.53 -10.78
C PHE A 157 -13.40 -17.49 -9.76
N LEU A 158 -12.77 -16.32 -9.72
CA LEU A 158 -13.19 -15.25 -8.81
C LEU A 158 -14.59 -14.74 -9.11
N ARG A 159 -14.93 -14.58 -10.38
CA ARG A 159 -16.27 -14.18 -10.80
C ARG A 159 -17.33 -15.22 -10.44
N TRP A 160 -17.01 -16.51 -10.59
CA TRP A 160 -17.86 -17.58 -10.07
C TRP A 160 -18.03 -17.46 -8.55
N GLY A 161 -16.93 -17.29 -7.81
CA GLY A 161 -16.93 -17.16 -6.35
C GLY A 161 -17.83 -16.04 -5.85
N GLN A 162 -17.81 -14.88 -6.51
CA GLN A 162 -18.71 -13.76 -6.20
C GLN A 162 -20.19 -14.12 -6.30
N GLY A 163 -20.56 -15.01 -7.21
CA GLY A 163 -21.94 -15.50 -7.39
C GLY A 163 -22.29 -16.71 -6.52
N ALA A 164 -21.29 -17.47 -6.09
CA ALA A 164 -21.47 -18.73 -5.38
C ALA A 164 -21.42 -18.58 -3.85
N PHE A 165 -20.63 -17.65 -3.32
CA PHE A 165 -20.47 -17.44 -1.88
C PHE A 165 -21.27 -16.24 -1.40
N ASP A 166 -22.00 -16.41 -0.29
CA ASP A 166 -22.54 -15.30 0.49
C ASP A 166 -21.39 -14.54 1.19
N ASN A 167 -21.58 -13.25 1.47
CA ASN A 167 -20.59 -12.37 2.10
C ASN A 167 -19.24 -12.25 1.36
N PHE A 168 -19.16 -12.64 0.11
CA PHE A 168 -17.98 -12.49 -0.72
C PHE A 168 -18.24 -11.56 -1.91
N LYS A 169 -17.41 -10.53 -2.05
CA LYS A 169 -17.50 -9.58 -3.16
C LYS A 169 -16.15 -9.44 -3.83
N VAL A 170 -16.15 -9.23 -5.14
CA VAL A 170 -14.96 -9.02 -5.95
C VAL A 170 -15.03 -7.65 -6.62
N VAL A 171 -14.02 -6.83 -6.39
CA VAL A 171 -13.76 -5.63 -7.18
C VAL A 171 -12.93 -6.07 -8.38
N PRO A 172 -13.46 -5.92 -9.61
CA PRO A 172 -12.83 -6.40 -10.83
C PRO A 172 -11.50 -5.72 -11.16
N PRO A 173 -10.70 -6.30 -12.07
CA PRO A 173 -9.46 -5.67 -12.54
C PRO A 173 -9.72 -4.28 -13.15
N ASN A 174 -8.67 -3.51 -13.32
CA ASN A 174 -8.73 -2.16 -13.90
C ASN A 174 -9.60 -1.18 -13.09
N THR A 175 -9.68 -1.35 -11.77
CA THR A 175 -10.44 -0.48 -10.85
C THR A 175 -9.54 0.35 -9.96
N GLY A 176 -8.60 -0.26 -9.27
CA GLY A 176 -7.67 0.40 -8.37
C GLY A 176 -6.94 -0.59 -7.47
N ILE A 177 -6.02 -0.07 -6.67
CA ILE A 177 -5.27 -0.86 -5.70
C ILE A 177 -6.10 -1.10 -4.44
N VAL A 178 -5.99 -2.30 -3.86
CA VAL A 178 -6.85 -2.77 -2.75
C VAL A 178 -6.95 -1.80 -1.59
N HIS A 179 -5.83 -1.26 -1.12
CA HIS A 179 -5.84 -0.38 0.05
C HIS A 179 -6.40 1.02 -0.26
N GLN A 180 -6.27 1.54 -1.49
CA GLN A 180 -6.90 2.81 -1.89
C GLN A 180 -8.40 2.63 -2.12
N VAL A 181 -8.82 1.57 -2.79
CA VAL A 181 -10.25 1.21 -2.94
C VAL A 181 -10.89 0.98 -1.56
N ASN A 182 -10.18 0.36 -0.64
CA ASN A 182 -10.62 0.20 0.74
C ASN A 182 -10.81 1.56 1.44
N LEU A 183 -9.83 2.45 1.35
CA LEU A 183 -9.88 3.79 1.94
C LEU A 183 -11.03 4.62 1.36
N GLU A 184 -11.13 4.67 0.03
CA GLU A 184 -12.07 5.51 -0.69
C GLU A 184 -13.52 5.00 -0.67
N HIS A 185 -13.74 3.67 -0.56
CA HIS A 185 -15.07 3.09 -0.74
C HIS A 185 -15.43 1.97 0.24
N LEU A 186 -14.61 0.90 0.38
CA LEU A 186 -15.05 -0.31 1.11
C LEU A 186 -15.18 -0.09 2.62
N SER A 187 -14.43 0.85 3.20
CA SER A 187 -14.43 1.13 4.63
C SER A 187 -15.73 1.78 5.12
N ARG A 188 -16.18 1.37 6.32
CA ARG A 188 -17.40 1.90 6.96
C ARG A 188 -17.09 2.84 8.11
N VAL A 189 -15.91 2.77 8.72
CA VAL A 189 -15.45 3.37 9.97
C VAL A 189 -16.22 2.83 11.18
N ILE A 190 -17.54 2.89 11.12
CA ILE A 190 -18.45 2.25 12.08
C ILE A 190 -19.42 1.36 11.30
N PHE A 191 -19.50 0.11 11.71
CA PHE A 191 -20.53 -0.81 11.25
C PHE A 191 -21.83 -0.56 11.98
N ASP A 192 -22.92 -0.80 11.28
CA ASP A 192 -24.27 -0.92 11.82
C ASP A 192 -24.93 -2.19 11.29
N GLY A 193 -25.74 -2.81 12.12
CA GLY A 193 -26.41 -4.06 11.79
C GLY A 193 -27.36 -4.50 12.89
N GLU A 194 -27.77 -5.75 12.86
CA GLU A 194 -28.62 -6.35 13.88
C GLU A 194 -27.86 -7.47 14.62
N ILE A 195 -27.91 -7.44 15.95
CA ILE A 195 -27.49 -8.53 16.81
C ILE A 195 -28.72 -8.98 17.61
N ASP A 196 -29.13 -10.25 17.45
CA ASP A 196 -30.35 -10.81 18.05
C ASP A 196 -31.62 -9.98 17.76
N GLY A 197 -31.70 -9.43 16.51
CA GLY A 197 -32.85 -8.63 16.06
C GLY A 197 -32.92 -7.21 16.64
N LYS A 198 -31.86 -6.71 17.26
CA LYS A 198 -31.74 -5.34 17.76
C LYS A 198 -30.70 -4.56 16.95
N PRO A 199 -30.99 -3.28 16.59
CA PRO A 199 -30.00 -2.44 15.91
C PRO A 199 -28.81 -2.19 16.82
N MET A 200 -27.61 -2.42 16.27
CA MET A 200 -26.33 -2.28 16.97
C MET A 200 -25.30 -1.60 16.08
N ALA A 201 -24.32 -0.95 16.70
CA ALA A 201 -23.16 -0.41 16.03
C ALA A 201 -21.86 -0.82 16.72
N TRP A 202 -20.78 -0.93 15.93
CA TRP A 202 -19.43 -1.29 16.39
C TRP A 202 -18.34 -0.76 15.45
N PRO A 203 -17.07 -0.65 15.90
CA PRO A 203 -15.98 -0.19 15.03
C PRO A 203 -15.75 -1.11 13.83
N ASP A 204 -15.49 -0.50 12.68
CA ASP A 204 -14.90 -1.22 11.54
C ASP A 204 -13.49 -1.62 11.91
N THR A 205 -13.21 -2.91 11.84
CA THR A 205 -11.89 -3.50 12.06
C THR A 205 -11.63 -4.55 10.99
N LEU A 206 -10.41 -4.66 10.52
CA LEU A 206 -10.12 -5.63 9.47
C LEU A 206 -8.73 -6.25 9.57
N VAL A 207 -8.62 -7.41 8.94
CA VAL A 207 -7.34 -7.95 8.52
C VAL A 207 -7.34 -8.08 7.00
N GLY A 208 -6.16 -7.99 6.40
CA GLY A 208 -6.04 -8.08 4.96
C GLY A 208 -4.86 -8.93 4.52
N THR A 209 -4.95 -9.53 3.33
CA THR A 209 -3.83 -10.30 2.76
C THR A 209 -2.78 -9.44 2.08
N ASP A 210 -2.91 -8.11 2.16
CA ASP A 210 -1.91 -7.15 1.72
C ASP A 210 -1.23 -6.48 2.93
N SER A 211 0.09 -6.33 2.90
CA SER A 211 0.82 -5.69 4.00
C SER A 211 0.45 -4.22 4.20
N HIS A 212 0.02 -3.52 3.12
CA HIS A 212 -0.41 -2.13 3.19
C HIS A 212 -1.90 -1.94 3.55
N THR A 213 -2.55 -2.99 4.04
CA THR A 213 -3.87 -2.90 4.70
C THR A 213 -3.88 -1.80 5.77
N THR A 214 -2.75 -1.54 6.38
CA THR A 214 -2.54 -0.48 7.37
C THR A 214 -2.79 0.95 6.87
N MET A 215 -2.92 1.18 5.56
CA MET A 215 -3.34 2.48 5.01
C MET A 215 -4.67 2.94 5.60
N ILE A 216 -5.56 2.00 5.93
CA ILE A 216 -6.87 2.27 6.51
C ILE A 216 -6.81 2.91 7.89
N ASN A 217 -5.66 2.77 8.59
CA ASN A 217 -5.47 3.35 9.92
C ASN A 217 -5.55 4.88 9.91
N GLY A 218 -5.34 5.52 8.75
CA GLY A 218 -5.56 6.96 8.55
C GLY A 218 -6.99 7.41 8.82
N LEU A 219 -8.00 6.52 8.66
CA LEU A 219 -9.41 6.77 8.97
C LEU A 219 -9.80 6.46 10.42
N GLY A 220 -8.86 6.07 11.27
CA GLY A 220 -9.16 5.62 12.63
C GLY A 220 -9.70 4.18 12.69
N ILE A 221 -9.52 3.40 11.63
CA ILE A 221 -9.91 2.00 11.55
C ILE A 221 -8.72 1.13 11.93
N LEU A 222 -8.90 0.23 12.89
CA LEU A 222 -7.87 -0.73 13.27
C LEU A 222 -7.80 -1.85 12.23
N GLY A 223 -6.66 -1.97 11.55
CA GLY A 223 -6.46 -2.98 10.52
C GLY A 223 -4.99 -3.20 10.21
N TRP A 224 -4.62 -4.45 9.88
CA TRP A 224 -3.26 -4.83 9.51
C TRP A 224 -3.22 -6.00 8.53
N GLY A 225 -2.03 -6.22 7.94
CA GLY A 225 -1.77 -7.33 7.04
C GLY A 225 -1.54 -8.65 7.79
N VAL A 226 -2.11 -9.73 7.27
CA VAL A 226 -1.95 -11.10 7.78
C VAL A 226 -1.61 -12.07 6.66
N GLY A 227 -1.19 -13.28 6.99
CA GLY A 227 -1.03 -14.37 6.03
C GLY A 227 -2.38 -14.88 5.48
N GLY A 228 -2.34 -15.56 4.32
CA GLY A 228 -3.55 -16.08 3.68
C GLY A 228 -4.35 -17.04 4.60
N ILE A 229 -3.67 -17.91 5.34
CA ILE A 229 -4.28 -18.86 6.27
C ILE A 229 -4.99 -18.14 7.43
N GLU A 230 -4.40 -17.07 7.96
CA GLU A 230 -5.02 -16.28 9.03
C GLU A 230 -6.25 -15.52 8.51
N ALA A 231 -6.18 -14.99 7.29
CA ALA A 231 -7.33 -14.35 6.64
C ALA A 231 -8.47 -15.35 6.40
N GLU A 232 -8.16 -16.57 5.97
CA GLU A 232 -9.12 -17.66 5.79
C GLU A 232 -9.77 -18.04 7.13
N ALA A 233 -8.97 -18.23 8.18
CA ALA A 233 -9.47 -18.51 9.52
C ALA A 233 -10.43 -17.40 10.01
N ALA A 234 -10.07 -16.13 9.80
CA ALA A 234 -10.91 -14.99 10.15
C ALA A 234 -12.22 -14.97 9.33
N MET A 235 -12.18 -15.28 8.03
CA MET A 235 -13.40 -15.43 7.21
C MET A 235 -14.32 -16.52 7.74
N LEU A 236 -13.77 -17.60 8.30
CA LEU A 236 -14.52 -18.70 8.89
C LEU A 236 -14.93 -18.45 10.35
N GLY A 237 -14.77 -17.23 10.85
CA GLY A 237 -15.20 -16.80 12.18
C GLY A 237 -14.26 -17.21 13.32
N GLN A 238 -13.03 -17.64 13.01
CA GLN A 238 -12.03 -17.90 14.04
C GLN A 238 -11.38 -16.58 14.47
N PRO A 239 -11.29 -16.30 15.79
CA PRO A 239 -10.58 -15.13 16.26
C PRO A 239 -9.07 -15.27 16.06
N ILE A 240 -8.40 -14.15 15.90
CA ILE A 240 -6.95 -14.07 15.82
C ILE A 240 -6.40 -13.93 17.23
N SER A 241 -5.52 -14.85 17.60
CA SER A 241 -4.82 -14.78 18.87
C SER A 241 -3.65 -13.80 18.80
N MET A 242 -3.56 -12.91 19.80
CA MET A 242 -2.49 -11.92 19.91
C MET A 242 -2.19 -11.56 21.35
N LEU A 243 -0.96 -11.18 21.64
CA LEU A 243 -0.66 -10.58 22.94
C LEU A 243 -1.24 -9.15 22.98
N ILE A 244 -1.66 -8.71 24.17
CA ILE A 244 -1.99 -7.28 24.39
C ILE A 244 -0.76 -6.47 24.01
N PRO A 245 -0.83 -5.60 22.99
CA PRO A 245 0.36 -4.97 22.44
C PRO A 245 0.87 -3.80 23.28
N GLN A 246 2.17 -3.54 23.20
CA GLN A 246 2.72 -2.24 23.55
C GLN A 246 2.27 -1.21 22.51
N VAL A 247 2.05 0.03 22.95
CA VAL A 247 1.65 1.14 22.08
C VAL A 247 2.65 2.28 22.20
N ILE A 248 3.26 2.64 21.08
CA ILE A 248 4.17 3.79 20.99
C ILE A 248 3.37 5.00 20.52
N GLY A 249 3.32 6.04 21.34
CA GLY A 249 2.76 7.32 20.96
C GLY A 249 3.72 8.08 20.05
N PHE A 250 3.23 8.65 18.95
CA PHE A 250 4.00 9.52 18.07
C PHE A 250 3.35 10.90 18.04
N LYS A 251 3.96 11.84 18.76
CA LYS A 251 3.44 13.20 18.89
C LYS A 251 3.88 14.06 17.71
N LEU A 252 2.90 14.68 17.06
CA LEU A 252 3.13 15.64 15.97
C LEU A 252 2.79 17.05 16.42
N THR A 253 3.71 17.99 16.17
CA THR A 253 3.53 19.41 16.47
C THR A 253 3.85 20.26 15.24
N GLY A 254 3.50 21.55 15.26
CA GLY A 254 3.83 22.46 14.17
C GLY A 254 3.10 22.17 12.84
N LYS A 255 3.74 22.58 11.74
CA LYS A 255 3.22 22.48 10.35
C LYS A 255 4.35 22.17 9.38
N LEU A 256 4.03 21.45 8.29
CA LEU A 256 4.98 21.17 7.22
C LEU A 256 5.47 22.47 6.55
N PRO A 257 6.79 22.59 6.29
CA PRO A 257 7.35 23.71 5.53
C PRO A 257 6.88 23.73 4.07
N GLU A 258 6.85 24.90 3.45
CA GLU A 258 6.64 25.02 2.02
C GLU A 258 7.71 24.24 1.24
N GLY A 259 7.30 23.55 0.18
CA GLY A 259 8.18 22.75 -0.68
C GLY A 259 8.41 21.33 -0.20
N THR A 260 7.95 20.95 1.00
CA THR A 260 7.92 19.56 1.47
C THR A 260 6.61 18.87 1.10
N THR A 261 6.64 17.56 1.03
CA THR A 261 5.51 16.72 0.64
C THR A 261 5.17 15.70 1.73
N ALA A 262 4.00 15.08 1.62
CA ALA A 262 3.63 13.94 2.47
C ALA A 262 4.66 12.81 2.39
N THR A 263 5.34 12.65 1.26
CA THR A 263 6.41 11.66 1.09
C THR A 263 7.61 11.96 1.99
N ASP A 264 8.03 13.23 2.06
CA ASP A 264 9.13 13.64 2.94
C ASP A 264 8.81 13.39 4.41
N LEU A 265 7.57 13.68 4.81
CA LEU A 265 7.06 13.42 6.15
C LEU A 265 7.09 11.92 6.46
N VAL A 266 6.50 11.08 5.61
CA VAL A 266 6.42 9.65 5.88
C VAL A 266 7.80 8.99 5.90
N LEU A 267 8.76 9.45 5.07
CA LEU A 267 10.14 8.96 5.10
C LEU A 267 10.84 9.34 6.42
N THR A 268 10.60 10.55 6.92
CA THR A 268 11.12 11.01 8.22
C THR A 268 10.57 10.15 9.35
N ILE A 269 9.25 9.95 9.41
CA ILE A 269 8.60 9.11 10.41
C ILE A 269 9.09 7.65 10.32
N THR A 270 9.24 7.13 9.10
CA THR A 270 9.73 5.76 8.86
C THR A 270 11.13 5.56 9.44
N GLN A 271 12.03 6.50 9.22
CA GLN A 271 13.37 6.46 9.79
C GLN A 271 13.31 6.47 11.32
N MET A 272 12.59 7.42 11.93
CA MET A 272 12.50 7.57 13.40
C MET A 272 11.91 6.31 14.07
N LEU A 273 10.83 5.76 13.53
CA LEU A 273 10.18 4.56 14.06
C LEU A 273 11.04 3.31 13.86
N ARG A 274 11.76 3.22 12.73
CA ARG A 274 12.69 2.11 12.48
C ARG A 274 13.87 2.13 13.46
N GLU A 275 14.42 3.29 13.73
CA GLU A 275 15.49 3.51 14.75
C GLU A 275 14.98 3.21 16.16
N LYS A 276 13.73 3.57 16.48
CA LYS A 276 13.09 3.25 17.76
C LYS A 276 12.87 1.76 17.97
N GLY A 277 12.64 0.99 16.90
CA GLY A 277 12.39 -0.45 17.00
C GLY A 277 10.96 -0.75 17.47
N VAL A 278 9.99 -0.60 16.55
CA VAL A 278 8.55 -0.77 16.84
C VAL A 278 7.99 -2.09 16.32
N VAL A 279 8.84 -3.06 16.01
CA VAL A 279 8.40 -4.37 15.48
C VAL A 279 7.48 -5.07 16.49
N GLY A 280 6.29 -5.48 16.02
CA GLY A 280 5.28 -6.13 16.83
C GLY A 280 4.52 -5.20 17.78
N LYS A 281 4.76 -3.91 17.72
CA LYS A 281 4.07 -2.88 18.51
C LYS A 281 3.02 -2.17 17.68
N PHE A 282 2.08 -1.51 18.33
CA PHE A 282 1.21 -0.52 17.71
C PHE A 282 1.85 0.85 17.80
N VAL A 283 1.61 1.68 16.79
CA VAL A 283 1.94 3.10 16.79
C VAL A 283 0.65 3.90 16.73
N GLU A 284 0.54 4.93 17.54
CA GLU A 284 -0.62 5.81 17.56
C GLU A 284 -0.18 7.28 17.47
N PHE A 285 -0.73 7.99 16.50
CA PHE A 285 -0.41 9.39 16.27
C PHE A 285 -1.30 10.31 17.08
N PHE A 286 -0.72 11.33 17.71
CA PHE A 286 -1.42 12.32 18.53
C PHE A 286 -0.73 13.68 18.48
N GLY A 287 -1.27 14.66 19.17
CA GLY A 287 -0.71 16.02 19.24
C GLY A 287 -1.46 17.01 18.31
N GLU A 288 -1.17 18.29 18.49
CA GLU A 288 -1.81 19.40 17.78
C GLU A 288 -1.52 19.44 16.28
N GLY A 289 -0.36 18.88 15.86
CA GLY A 289 0.02 18.78 14.45
C GLY A 289 -0.96 17.98 13.59
N LEU A 290 -1.76 17.07 14.20
CA LEU A 290 -2.77 16.31 13.48
C LEU A 290 -3.82 17.18 12.79
N SER A 291 -4.20 18.32 13.40
CA SER A 291 -5.20 19.25 12.86
C SER A 291 -4.71 19.95 11.59
N HIS A 292 -3.41 19.84 11.27
CA HIS A 292 -2.79 20.36 10.05
C HIS A 292 -2.50 19.29 9.00
N LEU A 293 -2.78 18.00 9.29
CA LEU A 293 -2.56 16.90 8.37
C LEU A 293 -3.87 16.47 7.71
N PRO A 294 -4.00 16.63 6.38
CA PRO A 294 -5.10 16.03 5.62
C PRO A 294 -5.12 14.52 5.79
N LEU A 295 -6.30 13.91 5.67
CA LEU A 295 -6.42 12.45 5.81
C LEU A 295 -5.56 11.68 4.81
N ALA A 296 -5.36 12.21 3.60
CA ALA A 296 -4.47 11.61 2.61
C ALA A 296 -3.02 11.48 3.12
N ASP A 297 -2.52 12.45 3.89
CA ASP A 297 -1.19 12.39 4.51
C ASP A 297 -1.16 11.32 5.62
N ARG A 298 -2.22 11.26 6.46
CA ARG A 298 -2.37 10.22 7.49
C ARG A 298 -2.41 8.81 6.88
N ALA A 299 -3.13 8.65 5.78
CA ALA A 299 -3.21 7.38 5.04
C ALA A 299 -1.84 7.00 4.45
N THR A 300 -1.09 7.97 3.92
CA THR A 300 0.29 7.77 3.42
C THR A 300 1.20 7.25 4.54
N ILE A 301 1.11 7.81 5.74
CA ILE A 301 1.88 7.37 6.91
C ILE A 301 1.44 5.95 7.33
N GLY A 302 0.14 5.69 7.47
CA GLY A 302 -0.39 4.38 7.80
C GLY A 302 0.02 3.30 6.81
N ASN A 303 0.08 3.63 5.52
CA ASN A 303 0.52 2.74 4.45
C ASN A 303 1.93 2.19 4.69
N MET A 304 2.86 3.00 5.20
CA MET A 304 4.25 2.60 5.43
C MET A 304 4.51 1.93 6.80
N SER A 305 3.46 1.52 7.51
CA SER A 305 3.58 0.74 8.76
C SER A 305 4.47 -0.51 8.62
N PRO A 306 4.36 -1.32 7.55
CA PRO A 306 5.26 -2.45 7.34
C PRO A 306 6.73 -2.05 7.18
N GLU A 307 7.02 -0.92 6.56
CA GLU A 307 8.39 -0.45 6.30
C GLU A 307 9.09 0.00 7.58
N PHE A 308 8.39 0.64 8.51
CA PHE A 308 8.98 0.91 9.82
C PHE A 308 8.78 -0.23 10.83
N GLY A 309 7.96 -1.23 10.52
CA GLY A 309 7.88 -2.51 11.21
C GLY A 309 6.82 -2.61 12.30
N SER A 310 5.90 -1.65 12.44
CA SER A 310 4.78 -1.77 13.38
C SER A 310 3.66 -2.67 12.82
N THR A 311 2.83 -3.21 13.71
CA THR A 311 1.64 -3.96 13.32
C THR A 311 0.58 -3.03 12.71
N CYS A 312 0.39 -1.86 13.30
CA CYS A 312 -0.47 -0.79 12.78
C CYS A 312 0.10 0.58 13.16
N ALA A 313 -0.36 1.62 12.46
CA ALA A 313 0.01 3.02 12.69
C ALA A 313 -1.25 3.88 12.57
N ILE A 314 -2.00 3.99 13.68
CA ILE A 314 -3.37 4.47 13.68
C ILE A 314 -3.47 5.94 14.06
N PHE A 315 -4.44 6.62 13.45
CA PHE A 315 -4.86 7.98 13.78
C PHE A 315 -6.23 7.95 14.46
N PRO A 316 -6.53 8.89 15.33
CA PRO A 316 -7.85 8.98 15.95
C PRO A 316 -8.91 9.45 14.96
N ILE A 317 -10.18 9.16 15.24
CA ILE A 317 -11.33 9.68 14.52
C ILE A 317 -11.57 11.14 14.96
N ASP A 318 -11.61 12.07 13.99
CA ASP A 318 -11.83 13.50 14.21
C ASP A 318 -12.60 14.15 13.05
N ASP A 319 -12.69 15.48 13.04
CA ASP A 319 -13.35 16.25 11.97
C ASP A 319 -12.74 16.02 10.58
N GLU A 320 -11.43 15.70 10.51
CA GLU A 320 -10.78 15.36 9.24
C GLU A 320 -11.29 14.03 8.68
N THR A 321 -11.53 13.04 9.54
CA THR A 321 -12.17 11.78 9.16
C THR A 321 -13.54 12.04 8.51
N ILE A 322 -14.38 12.87 9.13
CA ILE A 322 -15.72 13.22 8.60
C ILE A 322 -15.60 13.96 7.27
N ARG A 323 -14.66 14.92 7.17
CA ARG A 323 -14.42 15.68 5.94
C ARG A 323 -14.03 14.76 4.76
N TYR A 324 -13.15 13.79 5.00
CA TYR A 324 -12.75 12.83 3.98
C TYR A 324 -13.88 11.87 3.60
N LEU A 325 -14.63 11.36 4.56
CA LEU A 325 -15.78 10.49 4.28
C LEU A 325 -16.83 11.23 3.43
N LYS A 326 -17.07 12.50 3.70
CA LYS A 326 -17.95 13.34 2.88
C LYS A 326 -17.40 13.53 1.47
N LEU A 327 -16.12 13.86 1.33
CA LEU A 327 -15.45 14.00 0.02
C LEU A 327 -15.53 12.71 -0.79
N SER A 328 -15.29 11.56 -0.16
CA SER A 328 -15.32 10.24 -0.80
C SER A 328 -16.73 9.66 -0.99
N GLY A 329 -17.78 10.48 -0.81
CA GLY A 329 -19.15 10.16 -1.21
C GLY A 329 -19.93 9.30 -0.23
N ARG A 330 -19.53 9.23 1.05
CA ARG A 330 -20.35 8.58 2.09
C ARG A 330 -21.60 9.43 2.36
N SER A 331 -22.75 8.75 2.62
CA SER A 331 -24.00 9.43 2.85
C SER A 331 -24.00 10.22 4.17
N GLU A 332 -24.83 11.25 4.26
CA GLU A 332 -24.98 12.06 5.49
C GLU A 332 -25.40 11.17 6.68
N GLU A 333 -26.20 10.12 6.45
CA GLU A 333 -26.56 9.15 7.48
C GLU A 333 -25.34 8.38 8.01
N ARG A 334 -24.38 8.05 7.13
CA ARG A 334 -23.13 7.41 7.54
C ARG A 334 -22.25 8.37 8.32
N LEU A 335 -22.17 9.64 7.92
CA LEU A 335 -21.40 10.67 8.64
C LEU A 335 -21.94 10.89 10.04
N GLU A 336 -23.27 11.01 10.19
CA GLU A 336 -23.93 11.16 11.50
C GLU A 336 -23.68 9.93 12.38
N LEU A 337 -23.81 8.70 11.84
CA LEU A 337 -23.54 7.48 12.58
C LEU A 337 -22.10 7.42 13.10
N VAL A 338 -21.11 7.71 12.25
CA VAL A 338 -19.70 7.68 12.62
C VAL A 338 -19.41 8.67 13.75
N LYS A 339 -19.87 9.92 13.62
CA LYS A 339 -19.64 10.95 14.62
C LYS A 339 -20.34 10.62 15.94
N ALA A 340 -21.64 10.31 15.90
CA ALA A 340 -22.42 10.01 17.09
C ALA A 340 -21.89 8.79 17.86
N TYR A 341 -21.46 7.73 17.15
CA TYR A 341 -20.85 6.57 17.78
C TYR A 341 -19.49 6.92 18.40
N ALA A 342 -18.62 7.58 17.64
CA ALA A 342 -17.28 7.93 18.13
C ALA A 342 -17.33 8.82 19.39
N GLU A 343 -18.27 9.78 19.44
CA GLU A 343 -18.52 10.62 20.63
C GLU A 343 -19.06 9.80 21.79
N ALA A 344 -20.06 8.91 21.55
CA ALA A 344 -20.64 8.06 22.59
C ALA A 344 -19.65 7.04 23.17
N GLN A 345 -18.59 6.69 22.43
CA GLN A 345 -17.62 5.65 22.76
C GLN A 345 -16.28 6.20 23.26
N ASP A 346 -16.15 7.54 23.43
CA ASP A 346 -14.86 8.21 23.72
C ASP A 346 -13.76 7.87 22.70
N LEU A 347 -14.13 7.66 21.42
CA LEU A 347 -13.23 7.45 20.29
C LEU A 347 -13.02 8.71 19.43
N TRP A 348 -13.80 9.77 19.70
CA TRP A 348 -13.67 11.07 19.04
C TRP A 348 -12.54 11.88 19.66
N ARG A 349 -11.64 12.43 18.82
CA ARG A 349 -10.54 13.29 19.28
C ARG A 349 -10.88 14.77 19.12
N ASN A 350 -10.63 15.53 20.18
CA ASN A 350 -10.56 17.00 20.18
C ASN A 350 -9.13 17.46 20.54
N ASP A 351 -8.76 18.66 20.10
CA ASP A 351 -7.41 19.22 20.39
C ASP A 351 -7.16 19.50 21.88
N GLU A 352 -8.23 19.64 22.67
CA GLU A 352 -8.17 19.92 24.11
C GLU A 352 -8.21 18.64 24.99
N ASP A 353 -8.33 17.46 24.38
CA ASP A 353 -8.43 16.21 25.12
C ASP A 353 -7.09 15.88 25.82
N VAL A 354 -7.20 15.18 26.93
CA VAL A 354 -6.01 14.68 27.65
C VAL A 354 -5.41 13.51 26.84
N ASP A 355 -4.12 13.64 26.51
CA ASP A 355 -3.41 12.60 25.77
C ASP A 355 -3.54 11.23 26.45
N PRO A 356 -3.72 10.13 25.68
CA PRO A 356 -3.62 8.77 26.19
C PRO A 356 -2.27 8.48 26.85
N VAL A 357 -2.20 7.41 27.62
CA VAL A 357 -0.92 6.92 28.17
C VAL A 357 -0.34 5.91 27.17
N TYR A 358 0.95 6.03 26.89
CA TYR A 358 1.67 5.17 25.94
C TYR A 358 2.83 4.43 26.64
N THR A 359 3.28 3.33 26.06
CA THR A 359 4.48 2.61 26.51
C THR A 359 5.72 3.50 26.41
N ASP A 360 5.81 4.26 25.34
CA ASP A 360 6.88 5.23 25.10
C ASP A 360 6.38 6.28 24.09
N VAL A 361 7.06 7.41 23.98
CA VAL A 361 6.66 8.53 23.12
C VAL A 361 7.82 8.99 22.25
N LEU A 362 7.57 9.20 20.97
CA LEU A 362 8.39 9.97 20.05
C LEU A 362 7.71 11.29 19.74
N GLU A 363 8.49 12.31 19.42
CA GLU A 363 7.98 13.63 19.04
C GLU A 363 8.65 14.13 17.77
N LEU A 364 7.88 14.73 16.88
CA LEU A 364 8.35 15.38 15.65
C LEU A 364 7.64 16.72 15.49
N ASP A 365 8.42 17.80 15.42
CA ASP A 365 7.92 19.06 14.87
C ASP A 365 7.87 18.92 13.34
N LEU A 366 6.69 19.06 12.75
CA LEU A 366 6.50 19.01 11.31
C LEU A 366 7.37 20.05 10.57
N GLY A 367 7.74 21.14 11.26
CA GLY A 367 8.65 22.16 10.74
C GLY A 367 10.08 21.67 10.46
N ASP A 368 10.48 20.54 11.05
CA ASP A 368 11.81 19.93 10.86
C ASP A 368 11.88 18.99 9.66
N VAL A 369 10.75 18.73 8.98
CA VAL A 369 10.71 17.87 7.79
C VAL A 369 11.39 18.56 6.63
N VAL A 370 12.29 17.84 5.95
CA VAL A 370 13.05 18.34 4.80
C VAL A 370 12.92 17.40 3.60
N PRO A 371 13.03 17.92 2.35
CA PRO A 371 12.94 17.10 1.15
C PRO A 371 13.88 15.91 1.17
N SER A 372 13.36 14.75 0.86
CA SER A 372 14.03 13.46 1.04
C SER A 372 13.63 12.46 -0.05
N LEU A 373 14.47 11.45 -0.24
CA LEU A 373 14.16 10.22 -0.93
C LEU A 373 14.62 9.04 -0.09
N ALA A 374 14.33 7.81 -0.50
CA ALA A 374 14.83 6.62 0.19
C ALA A 374 15.39 5.60 -0.78
N GLY A 375 16.47 4.95 -0.41
CA GLY A 375 17.15 3.92 -1.19
C GLY A 375 18.67 3.92 -0.99
N PRO A 376 19.39 3.15 -1.80
CA PRO A 376 18.96 2.46 -3.03
C PRO A 376 18.36 1.06 -2.81
N LYS A 377 18.32 0.54 -1.57
CA LYS A 377 17.98 -0.87 -1.32
C LYS A 377 16.67 -1.04 -0.55
N ARG A 378 16.28 -0.09 0.28
CA ARG A 378 15.13 -0.23 1.18
C ARG A 378 14.42 1.11 1.39
N PRO A 379 13.09 1.09 1.65
CA PRO A 379 12.29 2.31 1.84
C PRO A 379 12.60 3.05 3.15
N GLN A 380 13.21 2.39 4.14
CA GLN A 380 13.63 3.04 5.39
C GLN A 380 15.03 3.68 5.31
N ASP A 381 15.78 3.49 4.23
CA ASP A 381 17.09 4.09 4.01
C ASP A 381 16.90 5.52 3.48
N ARG A 382 16.43 6.43 4.35
CA ARG A 382 16.18 7.83 4.00
C ARG A 382 17.46 8.57 3.68
N VAL A 383 17.42 9.37 2.62
CA VAL A 383 18.52 10.24 2.17
C VAL A 383 17.95 11.63 1.93
N LEU A 384 18.60 12.65 2.47
CA LEU A 384 18.23 14.04 2.20
C LEU A 384 18.44 14.36 0.71
N LEU A 385 17.52 15.10 0.09
CA LEU A 385 17.64 15.47 -1.31
C LEU A 385 18.95 16.22 -1.62
N SER A 386 19.41 17.07 -0.68
CA SER A 386 20.70 17.78 -0.77
C SER A 386 21.93 16.88 -0.72
N GLU A 387 21.80 15.66 -0.22
CA GLU A 387 22.90 14.68 -0.08
C GLU A 387 22.77 13.52 -1.09
N ALA A 388 21.69 13.49 -1.86
CA ALA A 388 21.35 12.36 -2.73
C ALA A 388 22.47 12.01 -3.72
N LYS A 389 23.03 13.01 -4.41
CA LYS A 389 24.15 12.83 -5.34
C LYS A 389 25.39 12.22 -4.68
N ASN A 390 25.81 12.75 -3.53
CA ASN A 390 27.02 12.28 -2.88
C ASN A 390 26.85 10.87 -2.31
N THR A 391 25.69 10.59 -1.70
CA THR A 391 25.35 9.26 -1.21
C THR A 391 25.30 8.25 -2.34
N PHE A 392 24.68 8.61 -3.47
CA PHE A 392 24.65 7.77 -4.67
C PHE A 392 26.05 7.46 -5.18
N LEU A 393 26.91 8.47 -5.37
CA LEU A 393 28.28 8.27 -5.90
C LEU A 393 29.13 7.36 -4.99
N HIS A 394 29.00 7.51 -3.67
CA HIS A 394 29.67 6.63 -2.72
C HIS A 394 29.24 5.17 -2.87
N GLN A 395 27.93 4.93 -2.92
CA GLN A 395 27.36 3.60 -3.07
C GLN A 395 27.67 2.97 -4.45
N LEU A 396 27.64 3.77 -5.52
CA LEU A 396 28.04 3.34 -6.84
C LEU A 396 29.50 2.88 -6.85
N SER A 397 30.39 3.67 -6.28
CA SER A 397 31.81 3.30 -6.17
C SER A 397 32.03 1.96 -5.45
N ASP A 398 31.26 1.70 -4.38
CA ASP A 398 31.35 0.42 -3.66
C ASP A 398 30.84 -0.75 -4.51
N MET A 399 29.80 -0.57 -5.31
CA MET A 399 29.21 -1.60 -6.17
C MET A 399 30.09 -1.92 -7.38
N THR A 400 30.74 -0.91 -7.96
CA THR A 400 31.58 -1.08 -9.17
C THR A 400 33.01 -1.47 -8.88
N LYS A 401 33.46 -1.29 -7.65
CA LYS A 401 34.86 -1.49 -7.22
C LYS A 401 35.46 -2.84 -7.63
N LYS A 402 34.69 -3.93 -7.55
CA LYS A 402 35.16 -5.25 -7.97
C LYS A 402 35.36 -5.33 -9.48
N ARG A 403 34.36 -4.91 -10.25
CA ARG A 403 34.39 -4.85 -11.73
C ARG A 403 35.58 -4.01 -12.20
N ASP A 404 35.74 -2.81 -11.64
CA ASP A 404 36.77 -1.86 -12.05
C ASP A 404 38.18 -2.33 -11.67
N ASN A 405 38.34 -3.03 -10.54
CA ASN A 405 39.63 -3.64 -10.13
C ASN A 405 40.02 -4.82 -11.00
N GLU A 406 39.10 -5.72 -11.32
CA GLU A 406 39.36 -6.88 -12.21
C GLU A 406 39.79 -6.38 -13.58
N ARG A 407 39.15 -5.42 -14.16
CA ARG A 407 39.47 -4.82 -15.46
C ARG A 407 40.82 -4.09 -15.45
N ASN A 408 41.11 -3.29 -14.43
CA ASN A 408 42.40 -2.63 -14.29
C ASN A 408 43.54 -3.66 -14.20
N SER A 409 43.36 -4.76 -13.48
CA SER A 409 44.30 -5.90 -13.43
C SER A 409 44.53 -6.53 -14.79
N ASP A 410 43.47 -6.71 -15.59
CA ASP A 410 43.57 -7.29 -16.93
C ASP A 410 44.24 -6.32 -17.92
N MET A 411 43.99 -5.02 -17.82
CA MET A 411 44.67 -4.01 -18.62
C MET A 411 46.16 -3.91 -18.29
N ASP A 412 46.54 -3.94 -17.01
CA ASP A 412 47.91 -3.94 -16.54
C ASP A 412 48.66 -5.21 -16.99
N ARG A 413 47.97 -6.35 -16.97
CA ARG A 413 48.51 -7.62 -17.48
C ARG A 413 48.71 -7.56 -18.99
N PHE A 414 47.74 -7.07 -19.76
CA PHE A 414 47.83 -6.93 -21.22
C PHE A 414 48.94 -5.96 -21.64
N ALA A 415 49.10 -4.84 -20.92
CA ALA A 415 50.18 -3.91 -21.11
C ALA A 415 51.53 -4.53 -20.75
N GLY A 416 51.61 -5.34 -19.69
CA GLY A 416 52.82 -6.09 -19.27
C GLY A 416 53.23 -7.20 -20.24
N GLU A 417 52.28 -7.76 -21.01
CA GLU A 417 52.53 -8.78 -22.04
C GLU A 417 52.92 -8.19 -23.40
N GLY A 418 53.10 -6.84 -23.49
CA GLY A 418 53.59 -6.17 -24.71
C GLY A 418 52.44 -5.81 -25.69
N GLY A 419 51.22 -5.88 -25.27
CA GLY A 419 50.05 -5.36 -26.01
C GLY A 419 50.14 -3.83 -26.10
N GLY A 420 50.29 -3.29 -27.31
CA GLY A 420 50.23 -1.85 -27.53
C GLY A 420 48.87 -1.33 -27.11
N THR A 421 48.85 -0.15 -26.51
CA THR A 421 47.59 0.59 -26.25
C THR A 421 46.82 0.72 -27.56
N ALA A 422 45.82 -0.12 -27.77
CA ALA A 422 44.88 0.02 -28.86
C ALA A 422 44.11 1.32 -28.63
N VAL A 423 44.59 2.40 -29.25
CA VAL A 423 43.85 3.67 -29.40
C VAL A 423 42.70 3.34 -30.33
N GLY A 424 41.61 2.85 -29.81
CA GLY A 424 40.45 2.48 -30.65
C GLY A 424 39.28 1.85 -29.94
N ALA A 425 39.39 1.48 -28.67
CA ALA A 425 38.24 0.96 -27.93
C ALA A 425 37.79 1.99 -26.89
N THR A 426 36.82 2.72 -27.23
CA THR A 426 36.06 3.65 -26.35
C THR A 426 35.12 2.88 -25.40
N GLU A 427 35.49 1.72 -24.93
CA GLU A 427 34.74 0.99 -23.93
C GLU A 427 35.15 1.48 -22.54
N VAL A 428 34.50 2.56 -22.11
CA VAL A 428 34.58 3.02 -20.71
C VAL A 428 33.76 2.04 -19.87
N PRO A 429 34.31 1.44 -18.79
CA PRO A 429 33.53 0.58 -17.89
C PRO A 429 32.27 1.29 -17.43
N GLY A 430 31.13 0.57 -17.43
CA GLY A 430 29.86 1.16 -17.00
C GLY A 430 29.29 2.24 -17.92
N ALA A 431 29.70 2.27 -19.21
CA ALA A 431 29.15 3.16 -20.21
C ALA A 431 29.09 2.46 -21.58
N ALA A 432 28.04 2.70 -22.35
CA ALA A 432 27.87 2.21 -23.71
C ALA A 432 27.14 3.24 -24.58
N GLU A 433 27.53 3.29 -25.86
CA GLU A 433 26.77 4.01 -26.88
C GLU A 433 25.56 3.15 -27.30
N VAL A 434 24.36 3.69 -27.15
CA VAL A 434 23.09 3.00 -27.45
C VAL A 434 22.31 3.79 -28.48
N THR A 435 21.75 3.09 -29.47
CA THR A 435 20.81 3.68 -30.43
C THR A 435 19.40 3.16 -30.14
N TYR A 436 18.49 4.05 -29.83
CA TYR A 436 17.09 3.73 -29.54
C TYR A 436 16.17 4.88 -29.99
N LYS A 437 15.06 4.58 -30.65
CA LYS A 437 14.10 5.56 -31.20
C LYS A 437 14.78 6.63 -32.08
N ASP A 438 15.64 6.19 -33.01
CA ASP A 438 16.40 7.04 -33.92
C ASP A 438 17.34 8.10 -33.26
N GLN A 439 17.65 7.88 -31.97
CA GLN A 439 18.58 8.70 -31.20
C GLN A 439 19.75 7.84 -30.72
N THR A 440 20.97 8.40 -30.84
CA THR A 440 22.17 7.77 -30.29
C THR A 440 22.64 8.58 -29.08
N PHE A 441 22.86 7.90 -27.97
CA PHE A 441 23.28 8.49 -26.70
C PHE A 441 24.23 7.59 -25.94
N LEU A 442 24.97 8.18 -25.02
CA LEU A 442 25.85 7.45 -24.11
C LEU A 442 25.08 7.09 -22.82
N LEU A 443 24.75 5.80 -22.65
CA LEU A 443 24.21 5.27 -21.40
C LEU A 443 25.37 5.03 -20.43
N LYS A 444 25.19 5.37 -19.14
CA LYS A 444 26.23 5.28 -18.11
C LYS A 444 25.70 4.68 -16.83
N ASP A 445 26.62 4.21 -15.98
CA ASP A 445 26.31 3.91 -14.57
C ASP A 445 25.55 5.07 -13.93
N GLY A 446 24.50 4.74 -13.18
CA GLY A 446 23.62 5.73 -12.58
C GLY A 446 22.51 6.23 -13.48
N ALA A 447 22.39 5.75 -14.73
CA ALA A 447 21.27 6.07 -15.59
C ALA A 447 19.95 5.62 -14.93
N VAL A 448 18.98 6.53 -14.84
CA VAL A 448 17.60 6.21 -14.47
C VAL A 448 16.92 5.61 -15.69
N VAL A 449 16.68 4.30 -15.66
CA VAL A 449 16.06 3.57 -16.78
C VAL A 449 14.58 3.26 -16.54
N ILE A 450 14.10 3.41 -15.30
CA ILE A 450 12.67 3.32 -14.93
C ILE A 450 12.33 4.53 -14.06
N ALA A 451 11.29 5.26 -14.46
CA ALA A 451 10.67 6.31 -13.65
C ALA A 451 9.17 6.03 -13.59
N ALA A 452 8.68 5.64 -12.41
CA ALA A 452 7.30 5.16 -12.25
C ALA A 452 6.56 5.92 -11.15
N ILE A 453 5.48 6.60 -11.52
CA ILE A 453 4.47 7.02 -10.57
C ILE A 453 3.53 5.83 -10.38
N THR A 454 3.70 5.11 -9.26
CA THR A 454 3.03 3.85 -9.00
C THR A 454 2.14 3.91 -7.77
N SER A 455 1.12 3.08 -7.75
CA SER A 455 -0.10 3.19 -6.94
C SER A 455 0.03 2.92 -5.44
N CYS A 456 1.18 2.59 -4.89
CA CYS A 456 1.25 2.17 -3.48
C CYS A 456 1.03 3.31 -2.47
N THR A 457 2.07 4.11 -2.19
CA THR A 457 2.09 5.03 -1.04
C THR A 457 1.44 6.38 -1.36
N ASN A 458 1.72 6.91 -2.54
CA ASN A 458 1.53 8.33 -2.83
C ASN A 458 0.29 8.65 -3.66
N THR A 459 -0.26 7.71 -4.44
CA THR A 459 -1.31 8.03 -5.41
C THR A 459 -2.68 8.29 -4.79
N SER A 460 -2.89 7.90 -3.54
CA SER A 460 -4.09 8.28 -2.76
C SER A 460 -4.06 9.75 -2.30
N ASN A 461 -2.94 10.44 -2.49
CA ASN A 461 -2.76 11.81 -2.05
C ASN A 461 -2.84 12.79 -3.25
N PRO A 462 -3.94 13.55 -3.38
CA PRO A 462 -4.11 14.48 -4.49
C PRO A 462 -3.03 15.56 -4.54
N ALA A 463 -2.46 15.97 -3.41
CA ALA A 463 -1.46 17.04 -3.38
C ALA A 463 -0.19 16.65 -4.14
N VAL A 464 0.33 15.44 -3.93
CA VAL A 464 1.54 14.98 -4.63
C VAL A 464 1.27 14.59 -6.07
N MET A 465 0.06 14.11 -6.39
CA MET A 465 -0.33 13.74 -7.75
C MET A 465 -0.54 14.97 -8.63
N LEU A 466 -1.29 15.96 -8.15
CA LEU A 466 -1.45 17.24 -8.85
C LEU A 466 -0.12 18.00 -8.90
N GLY A 467 0.68 17.91 -7.82
CA GLY A 467 2.03 18.46 -7.81
C GLY A 467 2.93 17.89 -8.91
N ALA A 468 2.86 16.58 -9.18
CA ALA A 468 3.58 15.96 -10.29
C ALA A 468 3.10 16.47 -11.66
N GLY A 469 1.79 16.63 -11.83
CA GLY A 469 1.21 17.19 -13.06
C GLY A 469 1.58 18.65 -13.28
N ILE A 470 1.56 19.47 -12.22
CA ILE A 470 1.97 20.89 -12.29
C ILE A 470 3.47 21.00 -12.64
N LEU A 471 4.33 20.16 -12.02
CA LEU A 471 5.74 20.11 -12.37
C LEU A 471 5.94 19.71 -13.83
N ALA A 472 5.20 18.72 -14.32
CA ALA A 472 5.25 18.28 -15.72
C ALA A 472 4.86 19.42 -16.67
N ARG A 473 3.78 20.17 -16.38
CA ARG A 473 3.37 21.36 -17.13
C ARG A 473 4.47 22.42 -17.16
N ASN A 474 4.99 22.79 -15.98
CA ASN A 474 6.01 23.82 -15.87
C ASN A 474 7.31 23.42 -16.61
N ALA A 475 7.70 22.14 -16.53
CA ALA A 475 8.86 21.61 -17.24
C ALA A 475 8.66 21.67 -18.77
N ARG A 476 7.49 21.26 -19.24
CA ARG A 476 7.13 21.31 -20.67
C ARG A 476 7.12 22.75 -21.21
N GLU A 477 6.58 23.69 -20.46
CA GLU A 477 6.58 25.12 -20.81
C GLU A 477 8.01 25.69 -20.92
N LYS A 478 8.97 25.11 -20.18
CA LYS A 478 10.40 25.41 -20.28
C LYS A 478 11.12 24.61 -21.39
N GLY A 479 10.41 23.77 -22.13
CA GLY A 479 10.98 22.96 -23.21
C GLY A 479 11.74 21.72 -22.74
N LEU A 480 11.63 21.34 -21.47
CA LEU A 480 12.28 20.14 -20.95
C LEU A 480 11.56 18.88 -21.44
N THR A 481 12.32 17.80 -21.65
CA THR A 481 11.83 16.48 -22.07
C THR A 481 12.48 15.38 -21.23
N VAL A 482 11.84 14.23 -21.15
CA VAL A 482 12.39 13.03 -20.53
C VAL A 482 13.48 12.44 -21.43
N LYS A 483 14.52 11.84 -20.82
CA LYS A 483 15.61 11.21 -21.58
C LYS A 483 15.11 9.95 -22.30
N PRO A 484 15.60 9.64 -23.52
CA PRO A 484 15.07 8.56 -24.36
C PRO A 484 15.23 7.16 -23.75
N TRP A 485 16.18 6.97 -22.86
CA TRP A 485 16.40 5.68 -22.17
C TRP A 485 15.51 5.45 -20.97
N VAL A 486 14.71 6.43 -20.53
CA VAL A 486 13.85 6.32 -19.35
C VAL A 486 12.49 5.71 -19.73
N LYS A 487 12.19 4.56 -19.19
CA LYS A 487 10.84 3.96 -19.24
C LYS A 487 9.97 4.67 -18.19
N THR A 488 9.05 5.50 -18.68
CA THR A 488 8.09 6.21 -17.81
C THR A 488 6.76 5.48 -17.73
N SER A 489 6.09 5.55 -16.60
CA SER A 489 4.75 5.00 -16.41
C SER A 489 3.97 5.72 -15.31
N LEU A 490 2.66 5.79 -15.49
CA LEU A 490 1.70 6.24 -14.49
C LEU A 490 0.71 5.11 -14.20
N ALA A 491 0.70 4.62 -12.97
CA ALA A 491 -0.28 3.64 -12.50
C ALA A 491 -1.02 4.23 -11.29
N PRO A 492 -2.17 4.90 -11.51
CA PRO A 492 -2.94 5.49 -10.43
C PRO A 492 -3.51 4.42 -9.50
N GLY A 493 -3.70 4.78 -8.23
CA GLY A 493 -4.26 3.87 -7.24
C GLY A 493 -5.78 3.71 -7.35
N SER A 494 -6.47 4.62 -8.05
CA SER A 494 -7.88 4.51 -8.41
C SER A 494 -8.20 5.35 -9.64
N LYS A 495 -9.38 5.12 -10.23
CA LYS A 495 -9.87 5.92 -11.37
C LYS A 495 -10.18 7.36 -10.99
N VAL A 496 -10.46 7.65 -9.72
CA VAL A 496 -10.64 9.01 -9.21
C VAL A 496 -9.41 9.87 -9.48
N VAL A 497 -8.20 9.29 -9.35
CA VAL A 497 -6.94 9.99 -9.66
C VAL A 497 -6.90 10.42 -11.13
N THR A 498 -7.26 9.53 -12.03
CA THR A 498 -7.33 9.84 -13.47
C THR A 498 -8.39 10.92 -13.76
N ASP A 499 -9.53 10.84 -13.08
CA ASP A 499 -10.62 11.81 -13.29
C ASP A 499 -10.20 13.24 -12.90
N TYR A 500 -9.54 13.44 -11.75
CA TYR A 500 -9.10 14.80 -11.39
C TYR A 500 -7.89 15.27 -12.21
N LEU A 501 -6.98 14.38 -12.63
CA LEU A 501 -5.90 14.75 -13.55
C LEU A 501 -6.47 15.21 -14.90
N LYS A 502 -7.42 14.49 -15.47
CA LYS A 502 -8.13 14.87 -16.71
C LYS A 502 -8.90 16.19 -16.56
N LYS A 503 -9.65 16.35 -15.47
CA LYS A 503 -10.40 17.59 -15.22
C LYS A 503 -9.48 18.81 -15.11
N SER A 504 -8.32 18.64 -14.51
CA SER A 504 -7.29 19.68 -14.39
C SER A 504 -6.43 19.85 -15.65
N LYS A 505 -6.53 18.95 -16.65
CA LYS A 505 -5.70 18.84 -17.86
C LYS A 505 -4.22 18.60 -17.60
N LEU A 506 -3.87 18.13 -16.40
CA LEU A 506 -2.50 17.81 -16.05
C LEU A 506 -2.08 16.41 -16.55
N ASP A 507 -3.02 15.58 -16.96
CA ASP A 507 -2.77 14.33 -17.67
C ASP A 507 -2.09 14.59 -19.02
N ASP A 508 -2.54 15.59 -19.81
CA ASP A 508 -1.92 15.99 -21.07
C ASP A 508 -0.44 16.34 -20.87
N ASP A 509 -0.09 17.01 -19.77
CA ASP A 509 1.27 17.41 -19.46
C ASP A 509 2.16 16.24 -19.02
N LEU A 510 1.61 15.33 -18.22
CA LEU A 510 2.28 14.08 -17.82
C LEU A 510 2.51 13.18 -19.04
N GLU A 511 1.51 13.01 -19.91
CA GLU A 511 1.60 12.22 -21.15
C GLU A 511 2.63 12.79 -22.12
N ALA A 512 2.73 14.11 -22.24
CA ALA A 512 3.75 14.77 -23.06
C ALA A 512 5.18 14.47 -22.59
N LEU A 513 5.37 14.14 -21.30
CA LEU A 513 6.62 13.64 -20.72
C LEU A 513 6.70 12.10 -20.71
N GLY A 514 5.76 11.40 -21.36
CA GLY A 514 5.73 9.95 -21.49
C GLY A 514 5.07 9.20 -20.31
N PHE A 515 4.55 9.90 -19.31
CA PHE A 515 3.83 9.29 -18.18
C PHE A 515 2.38 8.99 -18.54
N TYR A 516 2.17 8.05 -19.46
CA TYR A 516 0.86 7.52 -19.80
C TYR A 516 0.34 6.58 -18.72
N THR A 517 -0.98 6.56 -18.52
CA THR A 517 -1.61 5.57 -17.65
C THR A 517 -1.44 4.18 -18.25
N VAL A 518 -0.84 3.25 -17.47
CA VAL A 518 -0.51 1.89 -17.91
C VAL A 518 -1.39 0.81 -17.26
N GLY A 519 -2.09 1.14 -16.20
CA GLY A 519 -2.96 0.24 -15.44
C GLY A 519 -3.38 0.86 -14.12
N TYR A 520 -4.32 0.22 -13.44
CA TYR A 520 -4.74 0.54 -12.08
C TYR A 520 -4.41 -0.64 -11.17
N GLY A 521 -3.58 -0.42 -10.15
CA GLY A 521 -3.16 -1.48 -9.23
C GLY A 521 -1.66 -1.50 -9.00
N CYS A 522 -1.18 -2.57 -8.37
CA CYS A 522 0.21 -2.73 -7.99
C CYS A 522 1.05 -3.17 -9.20
N THR A 523 1.75 -2.23 -9.83
CA THR A 523 2.58 -2.45 -11.02
C THR A 523 4.07 -2.56 -10.67
N THR A 524 4.84 -1.52 -10.92
CA THR A 524 6.30 -1.47 -10.71
C THR A 524 6.70 -1.84 -9.29
N CYS A 525 5.95 -1.42 -8.28
CA CYS A 525 6.23 -1.69 -6.86
C CYS A 525 6.25 -3.19 -6.50
N ILE A 526 5.50 -4.04 -7.21
CA ILE A 526 5.48 -5.50 -6.99
C ILE A 526 6.39 -6.28 -7.95
N GLY A 527 7.13 -5.59 -8.81
CA GLY A 527 7.98 -6.23 -9.81
C GLY A 527 7.29 -6.45 -11.16
N ASN A 528 6.12 -5.84 -11.37
CA ASN A 528 5.40 -5.88 -12.63
C ASN A 528 5.79 -4.72 -13.57
N SER A 529 7.06 -4.30 -13.52
CA SER A 529 7.58 -3.22 -14.37
C SER A 529 7.55 -3.57 -15.87
N GLY A 530 7.46 -4.85 -16.21
CA GLY A 530 7.62 -5.33 -17.58
C GLY A 530 9.07 -5.18 -18.10
N PRO A 531 9.34 -5.59 -19.34
CA PRO A 531 10.69 -5.55 -19.90
C PRO A 531 11.18 -4.12 -20.13
N LEU A 532 12.50 -3.91 -20.03
CA LEU A 532 13.15 -2.71 -20.55
C LEU A 532 13.18 -2.75 -22.09
N PRO A 533 13.39 -1.61 -22.79
CA PRO A 533 13.73 -1.63 -24.20
C PRO A 533 14.97 -2.50 -24.45
N GLU A 534 14.88 -3.42 -25.43
CA GLU A 534 15.92 -4.40 -25.71
C GLU A 534 17.34 -3.78 -25.84
N PRO A 535 17.57 -2.69 -26.61
CA PRO A 535 18.92 -2.12 -26.72
C PRO A 535 19.47 -1.57 -25.39
N ILE A 536 18.60 -1.11 -24.49
CA ILE A 536 18.99 -0.60 -23.18
C ILE A 536 19.29 -1.77 -22.23
N GLU A 537 18.45 -2.80 -22.24
CA GLU A 537 18.65 -4.00 -21.44
C GLU A 537 19.95 -4.76 -21.83
N GLU A 538 20.19 -4.90 -23.14
CA GLU A 538 21.43 -5.49 -23.66
C GLU A 538 22.66 -4.69 -23.23
N ALA A 539 22.65 -3.38 -23.39
CA ALA A 539 23.75 -2.52 -22.96
C ALA A 539 24.04 -2.63 -21.46
N ILE A 540 23.01 -2.69 -20.62
CA ILE A 540 23.17 -2.86 -19.15
C ILE A 540 23.85 -4.21 -18.87
N LYS A 541 23.43 -5.29 -19.53
CA LYS A 541 23.98 -6.65 -19.34
C LYS A 541 25.40 -6.78 -19.85
N GLU A 542 25.64 -6.36 -21.08
CA GLU A 542 26.95 -6.52 -21.74
C GLU A 542 28.08 -5.70 -21.09
N HIS A 543 27.72 -4.51 -20.57
CA HIS A 543 28.69 -3.61 -19.93
C HIS A 543 28.63 -3.64 -18.40
N GLU A 544 27.89 -4.59 -17.81
CA GLU A 544 27.72 -4.74 -16.35
C GLU A 544 27.37 -3.43 -15.64
N MET A 545 26.50 -2.63 -16.27
CA MET A 545 26.15 -1.31 -15.75
C MET A 545 25.32 -1.38 -14.48
N VAL A 546 25.47 -0.36 -13.64
CA VAL A 546 24.60 -0.10 -12.50
C VAL A 546 23.52 0.86 -12.92
N ALA A 547 22.38 0.33 -13.36
CA ALA A 547 21.19 1.09 -13.69
C ALA A 547 20.35 1.39 -12.45
N CYS A 548 19.56 2.47 -12.51
CA CYS A 548 18.73 2.97 -11.43
C CYS A 548 17.25 3.02 -11.80
N SER A 549 16.38 2.91 -10.78
CA SER A 549 14.98 3.27 -10.89
C SER A 549 14.61 4.32 -9.85
N VAL A 550 13.66 5.20 -10.19
CA VAL A 550 13.02 6.13 -9.28
C VAL A 550 11.51 5.90 -9.35
N LEU A 551 10.89 5.58 -8.23
CA LEU A 551 9.47 5.25 -8.18
C LEU A 551 8.80 5.86 -6.94
N SER A 552 7.51 6.14 -7.04
CA SER A 552 6.73 6.65 -5.90
C SER A 552 6.17 5.56 -4.98
N GLY A 553 6.53 4.31 -5.22
CA GLY A 553 6.11 3.16 -4.41
C GLY A 553 7.15 2.75 -3.36
N ASN A 554 6.68 2.19 -2.25
CA ASN A 554 7.46 1.90 -1.05
C ASN A 554 8.19 0.56 -1.03
N ARG A 555 8.20 -0.20 -2.13
CA ARG A 555 8.92 -1.48 -2.24
C ARG A 555 10.08 -1.43 -3.21
N ASN A 556 10.94 -0.44 -3.03
CA ASN A 556 12.15 -0.21 -3.81
C ASN A 556 13.29 -1.17 -3.43
N PHE A 557 13.00 -2.46 -3.29
CA PHE A 557 14.01 -3.47 -2.97
C PHE A 557 14.84 -3.86 -4.21
N GLU A 558 16.13 -4.10 -4.00
CA GLU A 558 17.02 -4.64 -5.02
C GLU A 558 16.46 -5.96 -5.60
N GLY A 559 16.49 -6.09 -6.94
CA GLY A 559 15.98 -7.26 -7.66
C GLY A 559 14.46 -7.41 -7.71
N ARG A 560 13.69 -6.55 -7.00
CA ARG A 560 12.23 -6.59 -7.02
C ARG A 560 11.63 -5.78 -8.16
N ILE A 561 12.16 -4.59 -8.42
CA ILE A 561 11.61 -3.67 -9.43
C ILE A 561 11.85 -4.19 -10.84
N HIS A 562 13.10 -4.55 -11.13
CA HIS A 562 13.51 -5.19 -12.37
C HIS A 562 14.84 -5.95 -12.13
N PRO A 563 15.05 -7.14 -12.73
CA PRO A 563 16.27 -7.91 -12.48
C PRO A 563 17.57 -7.16 -12.79
N GLU A 564 17.55 -6.34 -13.84
CA GLU A 564 18.74 -5.61 -14.29
C GLU A 564 18.93 -4.24 -13.63
N VAL A 565 18.01 -3.83 -12.73
CA VAL A 565 18.10 -2.54 -12.03
C VAL A 565 18.53 -2.75 -10.59
N LYS A 566 19.75 -2.33 -10.29
CA LYS A 566 20.41 -2.62 -9.01
C LYS A 566 20.14 -1.59 -7.92
N MET A 567 19.95 -0.32 -8.30
CA MET A 567 19.71 0.77 -7.35
C MET A 567 18.31 1.36 -7.53
N ASN A 568 17.49 1.27 -6.49
CA ASN A 568 16.07 1.60 -6.56
C ASN A 568 15.72 2.66 -5.51
N TYR A 569 15.16 3.79 -5.94
CA TYR A 569 14.86 4.93 -5.08
C TYR A 569 13.36 5.18 -4.99
N LEU A 570 12.87 5.33 -3.76
CA LEU A 570 11.54 5.85 -3.47
C LEU A 570 11.62 7.37 -3.40
N ALA A 571 10.78 8.05 -4.16
CA ALA A 571 10.67 9.50 -4.21
C ALA A 571 9.21 9.94 -4.33
N SER A 572 8.93 11.20 -4.01
CA SER A 572 7.59 11.78 -4.27
C SER A 572 7.29 11.79 -5.77
N PRO A 573 6.02 11.72 -6.19
CA PRO A 573 5.63 11.82 -7.60
C PRO A 573 6.25 13.00 -8.36
N PRO A 574 6.32 14.23 -7.81
CA PRO A 574 7.04 15.32 -8.45
C PRO A 574 8.53 15.04 -8.66
N LEU A 575 9.20 14.44 -7.69
CA LEU A 575 10.61 14.07 -7.81
C LEU A 575 10.84 12.93 -8.82
N VAL A 576 9.89 12.00 -8.98
CA VAL A 576 9.92 10.98 -10.04
C VAL A 576 9.96 11.64 -11.41
N VAL A 577 9.12 12.65 -11.64
CA VAL A 577 9.12 13.42 -12.90
C VAL A 577 10.46 14.16 -13.09
N ALA A 578 10.98 14.80 -12.05
CA ALA A 578 12.27 15.51 -12.10
C ALA A 578 13.44 14.57 -12.44
N TYR A 579 13.52 13.40 -11.82
CA TYR A 579 14.56 12.40 -12.14
C TYR A 579 14.40 11.78 -13.52
N ALA A 580 13.18 11.65 -14.02
CA ALA A 580 12.94 11.21 -15.41
C ALA A 580 13.49 12.22 -16.44
N ILE A 581 13.31 13.51 -16.18
CA ILE A 581 13.87 14.60 -17.00
C ILE A 581 15.39 14.60 -16.92
N ALA A 582 15.97 14.47 -15.72
CA ALA A 582 17.41 14.39 -15.52
C ALA A 582 18.01 13.12 -16.16
N GLY A 583 17.31 11.99 -16.08
CA GLY A 583 17.70 10.68 -16.60
C GLY A 583 18.88 10.01 -15.89
N ARG A 584 19.30 10.53 -14.73
CA ARG A 584 20.49 10.07 -13.99
C ARG A 584 20.36 10.37 -12.49
N MET A 585 21.02 9.56 -11.66
CA MET A 585 21.07 9.74 -10.20
C MET A 585 22.26 10.58 -9.72
N ASP A 586 23.30 10.73 -10.51
CA ASP A 586 24.49 11.52 -10.21
C ASP A 586 24.28 13.05 -10.39
N ILE A 587 23.06 13.49 -10.12
CA ILE A 587 22.65 14.91 -10.18
C ILE A 587 22.34 15.45 -8.78
N ASP A 588 22.76 16.68 -8.52
CA ASP A 588 22.28 17.45 -7.38
C ASP A 588 21.04 18.26 -7.81
N LEU A 589 19.84 17.74 -7.56
CA LEU A 589 18.59 18.39 -7.97
C LEU A 589 18.39 19.79 -7.37
N VAL A 590 19.11 20.13 -6.30
CA VAL A 590 19.04 21.44 -5.65
C VAL A 590 19.88 22.49 -6.44
N ASN A 591 21.06 22.08 -6.90
CA ASN A 591 22.06 22.99 -7.43
C ASN A 591 22.42 22.78 -8.93
N ASP A 592 22.21 21.57 -9.47
CA ASP A 592 22.48 21.28 -10.87
C ASP A 592 21.21 21.53 -11.72
N PRO A 593 21.35 21.99 -12.97
CA PRO A 593 20.19 22.14 -13.87
C PRO A 593 19.61 20.78 -14.29
N LEU A 594 18.29 20.70 -14.38
CA LEU A 594 17.57 19.55 -14.94
C LEU A 594 17.81 19.41 -16.46
N GLY A 595 18.01 20.52 -17.14
CA GLY A 595 18.21 20.62 -18.56
C GLY A 595 18.36 22.09 -19.00
N GLU A 596 18.23 22.34 -20.29
CA GLU A 596 18.27 23.67 -20.88
C GLU A 596 16.95 23.97 -21.59
N ASP A 597 16.53 25.23 -21.56
CA ASP A 597 15.39 25.69 -22.32
C ASP A 597 15.74 25.79 -23.85
N PRO A 598 14.79 26.07 -24.75
CA PRO A 598 15.05 26.21 -26.18
C PRO A 598 16.07 27.30 -26.53
N ASP A 599 16.31 28.26 -25.66
CA ASP A 599 17.28 29.35 -25.84
C ASP A 599 18.67 28.98 -25.26
N GLY A 600 18.82 27.80 -24.67
CA GLY A 600 20.07 27.30 -24.09
C GLY A 600 20.30 27.78 -22.65
N ASN A 601 19.30 28.32 -21.97
CA ASN A 601 19.45 28.71 -20.56
C ASN A 601 19.22 27.51 -19.66
N PRO A 602 19.99 27.36 -18.54
CA PRO A 602 19.81 26.26 -17.60
C PRO A 602 18.48 26.41 -16.85
N VAL A 603 17.74 25.31 -16.74
CA VAL A 603 16.49 25.21 -15.97
C VAL A 603 16.72 24.33 -14.76
N TYR A 604 16.43 24.85 -13.58
CA TYR A 604 16.63 24.18 -12.29
C TYR A 604 15.30 23.64 -11.74
N LEU A 605 15.39 22.71 -10.78
CA LEU A 605 14.20 22.16 -10.12
C LEU A 605 13.29 23.26 -9.54
N LYS A 606 13.86 24.28 -8.91
CA LYS A 606 13.12 25.41 -8.33
C LYS A 606 12.30 26.20 -9.35
N ASP A 607 12.70 26.19 -10.63
CA ASP A 607 12.04 26.94 -11.70
C ASP A 607 10.78 26.23 -12.23
N VAL A 608 10.61 24.95 -11.86
CA VAL A 608 9.50 24.08 -12.27
C VAL A 608 8.75 23.47 -11.10
N TRP A 609 9.24 23.63 -9.85
CA TRP A 609 8.59 23.09 -8.66
C TRP A 609 7.23 23.73 -8.45
N PRO A 610 6.18 22.95 -8.12
CA PRO A 610 4.83 23.48 -7.93
C PRO A 610 4.72 24.38 -6.70
N ASP A 611 3.99 25.46 -6.80
CA ASP A 611 3.62 26.31 -5.65
C ASP A 611 2.57 25.62 -4.78
N ALA A 612 2.71 25.71 -3.46
CA ALA A 612 1.79 25.05 -2.52
C ALA A 612 0.35 25.58 -2.61
N ARG A 613 0.18 26.90 -2.89
CA ARG A 613 -1.15 27.49 -3.06
C ARG A 613 -1.80 27.02 -4.34
N GLU A 614 -1.02 26.94 -5.42
CA GLU A 614 -1.51 26.41 -6.69
C GLU A 614 -2.00 24.97 -6.54
N ILE A 615 -1.24 24.10 -5.83
CA ILE A 615 -1.69 22.73 -5.52
C ILE A 615 -3.03 22.75 -4.79
N GLN A 616 -3.19 23.59 -3.76
CA GLN A 616 -4.44 23.68 -2.99
C GLN A 616 -5.61 24.16 -3.85
N ASP A 617 -5.40 25.16 -4.71
CA ASP A 617 -6.41 25.67 -5.64
C ASP A 617 -6.84 24.56 -6.63
N PHE A 618 -5.90 23.78 -7.13
CA PHE A 618 -6.19 22.64 -8.00
C PHE A 618 -6.97 21.53 -7.26
N ILE A 619 -6.63 21.21 -6.02
CA ILE A 619 -7.38 20.24 -5.21
C ILE A 619 -8.82 20.71 -5.05
N GLN A 620 -9.03 21.94 -4.59
CA GLN A 620 -10.38 22.50 -4.35
C GLN A 620 -11.24 22.55 -5.61
N SER A 621 -10.62 22.82 -6.76
CA SER A 621 -11.34 22.98 -8.03
C SER A 621 -11.60 21.66 -8.76
N ASN A 622 -10.76 20.66 -8.55
CA ASN A 622 -10.75 19.46 -9.40
C ASN A 622 -11.08 18.16 -8.66
N VAL A 623 -10.87 18.06 -7.35
CA VAL A 623 -11.19 16.84 -6.60
C VAL A 623 -12.58 17.00 -5.99
N THR A 624 -13.56 16.23 -6.47
CA THR A 624 -14.96 16.40 -6.09
C THR A 624 -15.62 15.07 -5.71
N THR A 625 -16.65 15.16 -4.84
CA THR A 625 -17.44 14.00 -4.38
C THR A 625 -18.07 13.23 -5.55
N GLU A 626 -18.47 13.93 -6.61
CA GLU A 626 -19.10 13.32 -7.78
C GLU A 626 -18.17 12.30 -8.48
N MET A 627 -16.84 12.53 -8.46
CA MET A 627 -15.88 11.59 -9.04
C MET A 627 -15.88 10.26 -8.28
N PHE A 628 -15.82 10.33 -6.96
CA PHE A 628 -15.89 9.14 -6.11
C PHE A 628 -17.22 8.40 -6.31
N SER A 629 -18.34 9.12 -6.29
CA SER A 629 -19.67 8.53 -6.47
C SER A 629 -19.80 7.87 -7.86
N LYS A 630 -19.28 8.50 -8.91
CA LYS A 630 -19.29 7.97 -10.28
C LYS A 630 -18.50 6.67 -10.38
N GLU A 631 -17.26 6.67 -9.90
CA GLU A 631 -16.35 5.53 -10.08
C GLU A 631 -16.71 4.33 -9.20
N TYR A 632 -17.32 4.57 -8.03
CA TYR A 632 -17.64 3.50 -7.08
C TYR A 632 -19.10 3.02 -7.08
N SER A 633 -20.02 3.72 -7.76
CA SER A 633 -21.44 3.31 -7.80
C SER A 633 -21.68 1.89 -8.33
N HIS A 634 -20.81 1.41 -9.22
CA HIS A 634 -20.90 0.11 -9.86
C HIS A 634 -19.60 -0.71 -9.73
N VAL A 635 -18.84 -0.48 -8.64
CA VAL A 635 -17.49 -1.01 -8.45
C VAL A 635 -17.41 -2.56 -8.57
N PHE A 636 -18.46 -3.28 -8.20
CA PHE A 636 -18.50 -4.75 -8.25
C PHE A 636 -19.00 -5.32 -9.60
N GLU A 637 -19.44 -4.47 -10.54
CA GLU A 637 -19.96 -4.93 -11.84
C GLU A 637 -18.85 -5.14 -12.88
N GLY A 638 -17.78 -4.35 -12.82
CA GLY A 638 -16.66 -4.40 -13.73
C GLY A 638 -16.93 -3.86 -15.13
N ASP A 639 -15.91 -3.92 -15.97
CA ASP A 639 -15.95 -3.53 -17.37
C ASP A 639 -16.56 -4.63 -18.29
N GLU A 640 -16.62 -4.36 -19.59
CA GLU A 640 -17.18 -5.30 -20.57
C GLU A 640 -16.35 -6.59 -20.69
N LEU A 641 -15.02 -6.55 -20.46
CA LEU A 641 -14.18 -7.75 -20.46
C LEU A 641 -14.55 -8.66 -19.29
N TRP A 642 -14.75 -8.07 -18.10
CA TRP A 642 -15.20 -8.82 -16.93
C TRP A 642 -16.63 -9.37 -17.11
N LYS A 643 -17.57 -8.54 -17.58
CA LYS A 643 -18.97 -8.92 -17.76
C LYS A 643 -19.17 -10.02 -18.81
N SER A 644 -18.40 -9.99 -19.90
CA SER A 644 -18.52 -10.95 -21.00
C SER A 644 -17.80 -12.28 -20.76
N MET A 645 -17.08 -12.41 -19.66
CA MET A 645 -16.32 -13.62 -19.35
C MET A 645 -17.23 -14.82 -19.10
N ASP A 646 -16.96 -15.92 -19.80
CA ASP A 646 -17.69 -17.18 -19.58
C ASP A 646 -17.30 -17.78 -18.22
N THR A 647 -18.29 -17.97 -17.36
CA THR A 647 -18.12 -18.49 -16.00
C THR A 647 -19.14 -19.57 -15.69
N PRO A 648 -18.73 -20.67 -15.01
CA PRO A 648 -19.69 -21.66 -14.52
C PRO A 648 -20.73 -21.01 -13.60
N THR A 649 -21.91 -21.61 -13.56
CA THR A 649 -22.99 -21.23 -12.64
C THR A 649 -23.23 -22.35 -11.63
N GLY A 650 -23.66 -22.00 -10.41
CA GLY A 650 -24.01 -22.95 -9.35
C GLY A 650 -23.06 -22.94 -8.17
N GLU A 651 -23.35 -23.79 -7.19
CA GLU A 651 -22.69 -23.82 -5.87
C GLU A 651 -21.26 -24.38 -5.92
N MET A 652 -20.92 -25.12 -6.96
CA MET A 652 -19.65 -25.83 -7.10
C MET A 652 -18.86 -25.26 -8.30
N TRP A 653 -17.56 -25.11 -8.12
CA TRP A 653 -16.69 -24.81 -9.25
C TRP A 653 -16.56 -26.04 -10.17
N SER A 654 -16.81 -25.85 -11.44
CA SER A 654 -16.54 -26.86 -12.47
C SER A 654 -15.55 -26.27 -13.48
N VAL A 655 -14.42 -26.95 -13.67
CA VAL A 655 -13.44 -26.54 -14.69
C VAL A 655 -14.11 -26.57 -16.05
N VAL A 656 -14.17 -25.45 -16.74
CA VAL A 656 -14.51 -25.41 -18.16
C VAL A 656 -13.42 -26.16 -18.91
N THR A 657 -13.77 -27.25 -19.60
CA THR A 657 -12.90 -28.35 -20.04
C THR A 657 -11.89 -28.01 -21.14
N GLU A 658 -11.34 -26.80 -21.20
CA GLU A 658 -10.31 -26.44 -22.19
C GLU A 658 -8.96 -25.98 -21.58
N SER A 659 -8.76 -26.06 -20.27
CA SER A 659 -7.50 -25.63 -19.65
C SER A 659 -6.71 -26.79 -19.02
N PRO A 660 -5.48 -27.06 -19.47
CA PRO A 660 -4.63 -28.12 -18.91
C PRO A 660 -4.06 -27.83 -17.52
N SER A 661 -4.14 -26.59 -17.02
CA SER A 661 -3.37 -26.16 -15.84
C SER A 661 -4.03 -26.47 -14.49
N LEU A 662 -5.36 -26.55 -14.41
CA LEU A 662 -6.07 -26.93 -13.17
C LEU A 662 -6.32 -28.42 -13.00
N ALA A 663 -6.11 -29.22 -14.02
CA ALA A 663 -6.23 -30.68 -13.92
C ALA A 663 -5.18 -31.32 -12.97
N SER A 664 -4.14 -30.57 -12.56
CA SER A 664 -3.10 -31.03 -11.63
C SER A 664 -3.38 -30.73 -10.16
N THR A 665 -4.41 -29.96 -9.83
CA THR A 665 -4.80 -29.61 -8.45
C THR A 665 -5.89 -30.50 -7.87
N ARG A 666 -6.13 -31.67 -8.44
CA ARG A 666 -6.75 -32.73 -7.65
C ARG A 666 -5.76 -33.05 -6.53
N ALA A 667 -6.01 -32.54 -5.34
CA ALA A 667 -5.28 -32.96 -4.14
C ALA A 667 -5.24 -34.49 -4.15
N PRO A 668 -4.06 -35.12 -3.98
CA PRO A 668 -4.03 -36.55 -3.82
C PRO A 668 -4.88 -36.84 -2.60
N VAL A 669 -5.93 -37.67 -2.80
CA VAL A 669 -6.69 -38.25 -1.71
C VAL A 669 -5.63 -38.92 -0.82
N MET A 670 -5.38 -38.36 0.35
CA MET A 670 -4.50 -39.00 1.34
C MET A 670 -5.17 -40.33 1.68
N SER A 671 -4.60 -41.40 1.16
CA SER A 671 -4.92 -42.74 1.65
C SER A 671 -4.63 -42.75 3.17
N PRO A 672 -5.49 -43.35 3.98
CA PRO A 672 -5.23 -43.41 5.44
C PRO A 672 -3.88 -44.08 5.64
N MET A 673 -2.95 -43.37 6.30
CA MET A 673 -1.66 -43.89 6.69
C MET A 673 -1.90 -45.15 7.53
N GLY A 674 -1.47 -46.28 6.99
CA GLY A 674 -1.35 -47.51 7.76
C GLY A 674 -0.40 -47.26 8.93
N SER A 675 -0.78 -47.77 10.10
CA SER A 675 0.02 -47.75 11.32
C SER A 675 1.39 -48.40 11.09
N GLY A 676 2.38 -47.62 10.67
CA GLY A 676 3.78 -48.00 10.58
C GLY A 676 4.56 -47.28 11.68
N SER A 677 4.98 -48.04 12.67
CA SER A 677 5.87 -47.62 13.77
C SER A 677 7.16 -47.00 13.21
N MET A 678 7.44 -45.75 13.58
CA MET A 678 8.76 -45.14 13.38
C MET A 678 9.82 -45.84 14.25
N PRO A 679 10.98 -46.23 13.71
CA PRO A 679 12.10 -46.62 14.53
C PRO A 679 12.78 -45.41 15.16
N MET A 680 12.97 -45.46 16.47
CA MET A 680 13.72 -44.49 17.25
C MET A 680 15.21 -44.46 16.79
N PRO A 681 15.88 -43.32 16.73
CA PRO A 681 17.31 -43.27 16.50
C PRO A 681 18.06 -43.76 17.76
N SER A 682 18.96 -44.71 17.55
CA SER A 682 19.88 -45.25 18.59
C SER A 682 20.85 -44.16 19.05
N LYS A 683 20.96 -43.97 20.35
CA LYS A 683 22.08 -43.30 21.02
C LYS A 683 23.32 -44.16 20.90
N ASN A 684 24.36 -43.59 20.31
CA ASN A 684 25.81 -43.85 20.56
C ASN A 684 26.55 -42.72 19.84
N GLY A 685 27.32 -41.83 20.45
CA GLY A 685 28.46 -42.03 21.29
C GLY A 685 29.72 -41.73 20.53
N GLY A 686 30.32 -40.55 20.77
CA GLY A 686 31.59 -40.14 20.21
C GLY A 686 31.70 -38.65 20.06
#